data_5c8051660d8b0ae701ed571a1f42b16b
#
_entry.id   5c8051660d8b0ae701ed571a1f42b16b
#
_cell.length_a   1.000
_cell.length_b   1.000
_cell.length_c   1.000
_cell.angle_alpha   90.00
_cell.angle_beta   90.00
_cell.angle_gamma   90.00
#
_symmetry.space_group_name_H-M   'P 1'
#
loop_
_entity.id
_entity.type
_entity.pdbx_description
1 polymer ?
#
loop_
_entity_poly.entity_id
_entity_poly.type
_entity_poly.pdbx_seq_one_letter_code
_entity_poly.pdbx_strand_id
1 'polypeptide(L)'
;MKNEKWVVAIKMLPHKIYLKTLKGCLGMLLTAFLISHFSFLISSCARMGSPDGGWYDDDPPRVIGCSPEDKATNVTSKKITIYFDEFIKLADATQNVIVSPPQLEMPEIKTQGKRIVVNLIDTLKPNTTYTVDFSDAISDNNEGNPLGNYTYTFSTGEQIDTFEGAGYVLSADKLEPIQGISVGLYDDLADSAFRTKPMLRISRTDERGHFVIKGVAPGEYRVYALQDADGDFKFSQRSEMIAFSHQTYSPSCAPDTRQDTIWRDTLHIDNIVRVPYIHFYPDDVVLLAFQELQTTRNLLKIERVQPDRFTMFFTYGDSLLPVIRGLNFDSDSAFIVESNIKKDTITYWLRDTTLINQDTLRMDLTYQMTDTLGRLVEQTDSAIEVLAKTPYEKRMKQLKKDMEEWQKEQEKLKKKDEPYDSIYPVKPLEPKYNVSSSMDPHRSILIEMPTPLASLDTAAIHLYTKIDTLWYRASYDFGRKDSTLRYYELRADWQPSREYSLEIDSAAFIDIYGLVSKEYKQGIKVKSLDDYSTLVMQMIGMSDTSVVVQLLDKSENVVQQVKAESDGSASFYYINPGVYYVRAFMDRNGNGIWDTGLYDEDVQPEDVYYYNRSIECKAKWDNTLQWNLTEFKRYLQKPGELVKQKNSKSRKKQMNRNIDRAKRLGLEYVKDIKIKK
;
A
#
# COMPACT_ATOMS: atom_id res chain seq x y z
N MET A 1 -42.44 -25.01 50.18
CA MET A 1 -43.32 -24.31 51.15
C MET A 1 -43.81 -23.05 50.39
N LYS A 2 -45.03 -22.84 50.08
CA LYS A 2 -46.40 -23.10 50.43
C LYS A 2 -47.27 -23.09 49.18
N ASN A 3 -48.11 -24.10 49.08
CA ASN A 3 -49.28 -24.14 48.19
C ASN A 3 -50.32 -23.13 48.65
N GLU A 4 -50.98 -22.48 47.75
CA GLU A 4 -52.35 -22.00 48.01
C GLU A 4 -53.27 -22.34 46.82
N LYS A 5 -54.26 -23.18 47.21
CA LYS A 5 -55.37 -23.65 46.40
C LYS A 5 -56.41 -22.56 46.27
N TRP A 6 -56.86 -22.27 45.07
CA TRP A 6 -58.10 -21.58 44.86
C TRP A 6 -59.18 -22.59 44.41
N VAL A 7 -60.07 -22.87 45.30
CA VAL A 7 -61.34 -23.60 45.04
C VAL A 7 -62.35 -22.56 44.60
N VAL A 8 -62.82 -22.65 43.35
CA VAL A 8 -63.95 -21.85 42.86
C VAL A 8 -65.18 -22.75 42.84
N ALA A 9 -66.17 -22.42 43.66
CA ALA A 9 -67.47 -23.06 43.72
C ALA A 9 -68.26 -22.78 42.45
N ILE A 10 -68.67 -23.84 41.73
CA ILE A 10 -69.59 -23.77 40.61
C ILE A 10 -71.01 -23.76 41.17
N LYS A 11 -71.72 -22.60 41.11
CA LYS A 11 -73.17 -22.50 41.28
C LYS A 11 -73.88 -22.91 39.98
N MET A 12 -74.71 -23.91 40.09
CA MET A 12 -75.56 -24.38 38.99
C MET A 12 -76.52 -23.26 38.50
N LEU A 13 -76.42 -22.90 37.24
CA LEU A 13 -77.34 -22.05 36.52
C LEU A 13 -78.38 -22.92 35.73
N PRO A 14 -79.65 -22.48 35.59
CA PRO A 14 -80.69 -23.32 35.06
C PRO A 14 -80.55 -23.59 33.54
N HIS A 15 -80.96 -24.80 33.17
CA HIS A 15 -80.76 -25.49 31.87
C HIS A 15 -81.10 -24.68 30.58
N LYS A 16 -81.89 -23.60 30.68
CA LYS A 16 -82.23 -22.74 29.50
C LYS A 16 -81.13 -21.75 29.09
N ILE A 17 -80.23 -21.44 29.97
CA ILE A 17 -79.15 -20.52 29.67
C ILE A 17 -77.96 -21.30 29.00
N TYR A 18 -77.78 -22.56 29.33
CA TYR A 18 -76.74 -23.42 28.77
C TYR A 18 -76.90 -23.66 27.26
N LEU A 19 -78.17 -23.80 26.74
CA LEU A 19 -78.40 -24.02 25.31
C LEU A 19 -78.19 -22.76 24.48
N LYS A 20 -78.35 -21.54 25.04
CA LYS A 20 -78.08 -20.27 24.33
C LYS A 20 -76.58 -19.96 24.27
N THR A 21 -75.84 -20.24 25.34
CA THR A 21 -74.37 -20.07 25.40
C THR A 21 -73.66 -21.12 24.54
N LEU A 22 -74.16 -22.37 24.49
CA LEU A 22 -73.58 -23.41 23.65
C LEU A 22 -73.73 -23.12 22.16
N LYS A 23 -74.90 -22.57 21.78
CA LYS A 23 -75.16 -22.11 20.36
C LYS A 23 -74.34 -20.88 20.06
N GLY A 24 -74.06 -19.99 20.98
CA GLY A 24 -73.19 -18.84 20.81
C GLY A 24 -71.73 -19.25 20.66
N CYS A 25 -71.27 -20.16 21.53
CA CYS A 25 -69.88 -20.71 21.44
C CYS A 25 -69.64 -21.53 20.16
N LEU A 26 -70.62 -22.33 19.74
CA LEU A 26 -70.56 -23.12 18.51
C LEU A 26 -70.56 -22.18 17.29
N GLY A 27 -71.36 -21.09 17.31
CA GLY A 27 -71.36 -20.05 16.28
C GLY A 27 -69.99 -19.32 16.20
N MET A 28 -69.42 -18.95 17.35
CA MET A 28 -68.07 -18.34 17.37
C MET A 28 -66.95 -19.29 16.92
N LEU A 29 -67.02 -20.58 17.26
CA LEU A 29 -66.10 -21.58 16.77
C LEU A 29 -66.23 -21.79 15.25
N LEU A 30 -67.45 -21.81 14.73
CA LEU A 30 -67.70 -21.94 13.30
C LEU A 30 -67.24 -20.70 12.53
N THR A 31 -67.43 -19.50 13.05
CA THR A 31 -66.92 -18.26 12.45
C THR A 31 -65.42 -18.17 12.56
N ALA A 32 -64.79 -18.54 13.66
CA ALA A 32 -63.32 -18.63 13.80
C ALA A 32 -62.72 -19.65 12.84
N PHE A 33 -63.38 -20.80 12.66
CA PHE A 33 -62.94 -21.84 11.71
C PHE A 33 -63.10 -21.37 10.26
N LEU A 34 -64.20 -20.68 9.92
CA LEU A 34 -64.37 -20.08 8.60
C LEU A 34 -63.38 -18.95 8.31
N ILE A 35 -63.07 -18.08 9.29
CA ILE A 35 -62.07 -17.03 9.17
C ILE A 35 -60.67 -17.66 9.01
N SER A 36 -60.34 -18.71 9.79
CA SER A 36 -59.09 -19.43 9.65
C SER A 36 -58.94 -20.10 8.28
N HIS A 37 -59.99 -20.75 7.75
CA HIS A 37 -59.99 -21.33 6.40
C HIS A 37 -59.92 -20.28 5.31
N PHE A 38 -60.59 -19.16 5.48
CA PHE A 38 -60.55 -18.04 4.54
C PHE A 38 -59.19 -17.35 4.55
N SER A 39 -58.53 -17.26 5.71
CA SER A 39 -57.14 -16.77 5.83
C SER A 39 -56.14 -17.68 5.14
N PHE A 40 -56.36 -19.01 5.15
CA PHE A 40 -55.55 -19.99 4.42
C PHE A 40 -55.73 -19.91 2.90
N LEU A 41 -56.92 -19.48 2.45
CA LEU A 41 -57.19 -19.32 1.02
C LEU A 41 -56.63 -17.98 0.46
N ILE A 42 -56.37 -16.98 1.34
CA ILE A 42 -55.79 -15.69 0.93
C ILE A 42 -54.27 -15.69 1.06
N SER A 43 -53.68 -16.65 1.77
CA SER A 43 -52.19 -16.83 1.80
C SER A 43 -51.66 -17.63 0.61
N SER A 44 -52.37 -17.55 -0.54
CA SER A 44 -51.71 -17.80 -1.80
C SER A 44 -50.70 -16.66 -1.99
N CYS A 45 -49.48 -16.84 -1.51
CA CYS A 45 -48.34 -16.11 -2.03
C CYS A 45 -48.27 -16.43 -3.53
N ALA A 46 -49.01 -15.64 -4.31
CA ALA A 46 -48.58 -15.44 -5.67
C ALA A 46 -47.19 -14.89 -5.56
N ARG A 47 -46.16 -15.73 -5.68
CA ARG A 47 -44.87 -15.27 -6.16
C ARG A 47 -45.22 -14.54 -7.44
N MET A 48 -45.17 -13.22 -7.40
CA MET A 48 -45.02 -12.48 -8.63
C MET A 48 -43.78 -13.08 -9.28
N GLY A 49 -43.97 -13.99 -10.22
CA GLY A 49 -42.95 -14.39 -11.11
C GLY A 49 -42.55 -13.11 -11.82
N SER A 50 -41.47 -12.50 -11.37
CA SER A 50 -40.77 -11.60 -12.27
C SER A 50 -40.58 -12.39 -13.54
N PRO A 51 -41.03 -11.89 -14.70
CA PRO A 51 -40.80 -12.58 -15.95
C PRO A 51 -39.30 -12.90 -15.99
N ASP A 52 -38.97 -14.16 -16.16
CA ASP A 52 -37.58 -14.63 -16.17
C ASP A 52 -36.82 -14.06 -17.36
N GLY A 53 -37.04 -12.88 -17.82
CA GLY A 53 -36.36 -12.17 -18.90
C GLY A 53 -35.82 -13.08 -20.02
N GLY A 54 -35.46 -12.57 -21.13
CA GLY A 54 -34.76 -13.30 -22.19
C GLY A 54 -33.29 -13.67 -21.79
N TRP A 55 -32.53 -14.25 -22.68
CA TRP A 55 -31.09 -14.37 -22.58
C TRP A 55 -30.49 -12.94 -22.45
N TYR A 56 -29.41 -12.84 -21.69
CA TYR A 56 -28.66 -11.58 -21.63
C TYR A 56 -28.03 -11.30 -22.98
N ASP A 57 -27.97 -10.05 -23.37
CA ASP A 57 -27.17 -9.64 -24.53
C ASP A 57 -25.68 -9.76 -24.19
N ASP A 58 -24.96 -10.59 -24.95
CA ASP A 58 -23.53 -10.80 -24.80
C ASP A 58 -22.74 -10.08 -25.92
N ASP A 59 -23.42 -9.37 -26.82
CA ASP A 59 -22.76 -8.61 -27.89
C ASP A 59 -22.36 -7.23 -27.37
N PRO A 60 -21.13 -6.76 -27.69
CA PRO A 60 -20.73 -5.39 -27.35
C PRO A 60 -21.40 -4.38 -28.28
N PRO A 61 -21.56 -3.12 -27.83
CA PRO A 61 -22.05 -2.04 -28.69
C PRO A 61 -21.14 -1.87 -29.93
N ARG A 62 -21.73 -1.40 -31.04
CA ARG A 62 -21.00 -1.18 -32.29
C ARG A 62 -21.09 0.27 -32.69
N VAL A 63 -19.96 0.82 -33.17
CA VAL A 63 -19.93 2.14 -33.79
C VAL A 63 -20.57 2.06 -35.15
N ILE A 64 -21.63 2.86 -35.41
CA ILE A 64 -22.34 2.93 -36.68
C ILE A 64 -21.95 4.14 -37.54
N GLY A 65 -21.28 5.11 -36.95
CA GLY A 65 -20.77 6.28 -37.68
C GLY A 65 -20.19 7.33 -36.74
N CYS A 66 -19.44 8.26 -37.31
CA CYS A 66 -18.84 9.39 -36.61
C CYS A 66 -19.05 10.69 -37.40
N SER A 67 -19.05 11.80 -36.70
CA SER A 67 -19.06 13.13 -37.33
C SER A 67 -18.08 14.06 -36.59
N PRO A 68 -16.96 14.49 -37.27
CA PRO A 68 -16.44 14.06 -38.55
C PRO A 68 -16.26 12.54 -38.65
N GLU A 69 -16.12 12.00 -39.89
CA GLU A 69 -15.84 10.58 -40.08
C GLU A 69 -14.52 10.17 -39.41
N ASP A 70 -14.46 8.91 -38.97
CA ASP A 70 -13.19 8.38 -38.48
C ASP A 70 -12.12 8.41 -39.57
N LYS A 71 -10.92 8.84 -39.19
CA LYS A 71 -9.79 9.09 -40.10
C LYS A 71 -10.06 10.20 -41.15
N ALA A 72 -10.93 11.16 -40.84
CA ALA A 72 -11.11 12.35 -41.67
C ALA A 72 -9.86 13.26 -41.63
N THR A 73 -9.56 13.90 -42.75
CA THR A 73 -8.48 14.88 -42.92
C THR A 73 -9.05 16.29 -43.05
N ASN A 74 -8.18 17.32 -42.89
CA ASN A 74 -8.56 18.74 -43.00
C ASN A 74 -9.72 19.13 -42.09
N VAL A 75 -9.82 18.50 -40.91
CA VAL A 75 -10.88 18.73 -39.92
C VAL A 75 -10.62 20.03 -39.18
N THR A 76 -11.60 20.92 -39.15
CA THR A 76 -11.58 22.19 -38.40
C THR A 76 -12.55 22.19 -37.22
N SER A 77 -13.43 21.20 -37.15
CA SER A 77 -14.43 21.09 -36.07
C SER A 77 -13.81 20.60 -34.75
N LYS A 78 -14.07 21.33 -33.67
CA LYS A 78 -13.71 20.92 -32.33
C LYS A 78 -14.72 19.93 -31.70
N LYS A 79 -15.87 19.74 -32.38
CA LYS A 79 -16.92 18.84 -31.89
C LYS A 79 -16.88 17.53 -32.65
N ILE A 80 -16.80 16.44 -31.92
CA ILE A 80 -16.80 15.07 -32.42
C ILE A 80 -18.05 14.37 -31.87
N THR A 81 -18.77 13.64 -32.72
CA THR A 81 -19.92 12.83 -32.28
C THR A 81 -19.76 11.41 -32.82
N ILE A 82 -19.82 10.44 -31.94
CA ILE A 82 -19.69 9.01 -32.24
C ILE A 82 -21.04 8.37 -31.99
N TYR A 83 -21.60 7.64 -32.96
CA TYR A 83 -22.91 7.01 -32.95
C TYR A 83 -22.81 5.51 -32.77
N PHE A 84 -23.69 4.94 -31.96
CA PHE A 84 -23.73 3.52 -31.64
C PHE A 84 -25.10 2.90 -32.00
N ASP A 85 -25.13 1.60 -32.20
CA ASP A 85 -26.34 0.82 -32.50
C ASP A 85 -27.26 0.70 -31.28
N GLU A 86 -26.72 0.85 -30.07
CA GLU A 86 -27.44 0.74 -28.80
C GLU A 86 -27.12 1.86 -27.80
N PHE A 87 -27.83 1.86 -26.65
CA PHE A 87 -27.54 2.79 -25.56
C PHE A 87 -26.23 2.44 -24.87
N ILE A 88 -25.35 3.43 -24.70
CA ILE A 88 -24.03 3.23 -24.17
C ILE A 88 -23.83 3.96 -22.83
N LYS A 89 -22.90 3.43 -22.05
CA LYS A 89 -22.36 4.01 -20.82
C LYS A 89 -20.86 4.25 -21.01
N LEU A 90 -20.40 5.40 -20.53
CA LEU A 90 -18.99 5.76 -20.49
C LEU A 90 -18.54 5.76 -19.04
N ALA A 91 -17.57 4.91 -18.70
CA ALA A 91 -16.98 4.86 -17.37
C ALA A 91 -15.94 5.97 -17.22
N ASP A 92 -16.10 6.81 -16.22
CA ASP A 92 -15.20 7.91 -15.85
C ASP A 92 -14.39 8.50 -17.02
N ALA A 93 -15.06 9.37 -17.78
CA ALA A 93 -14.47 9.96 -18.99
C ALA A 93 -13.16 10.72 -18.71
N THR A 94 -13.04 11.32 -17.53
CA THR A 94 -11.89 12.13 -17.15
C THR A 94 -10.63 11.27 -16.95
N GLN A 95 -10.80 10.08 -16.41
CA GLN A 95 -9.67 9.18 -16.14
C GLN A 95 -9.37 8.24 -17.32
N ASN A 96 -10.41 7.79 -18.04
CA ASN A 96 -10.27 6.71 -19.01
C ASN A 96 -10.23 7.17 -20.46
N VAL A 97 -10.58 8.42 -20.77
CA VAL A 97 -10.53 8.93 -22.14
C VAL A 97 -9.34 9.86 -22.31
N ILE A 98 -8.50 9.57 -23.28
CA ILE A 98 -7.26 10.29 -23.53
C ILE A 98 -7.34 10.97 -24.88
N VAL A 99 -7.14 12.27 -24.87
CA VAL A 99 -7.01 13.07 -26.11
C VAL A 99 -5.53 13.34 -26.36
N SER A 100 -5.04 12.99 -27.53
CA SER A 100 -3.65 13.21 -27.92
C SER A 100 -3.58 13.94 -29.30
N PRO A 101 -2.87 15.07 -29.40
CA PRO A 101 -2.09 15.80 -28.39
C PRO A 101 -2.90 16.20 -27.14
N PRO A 102 -2.27 16.31 -25.96
CA PRO A 102 -2.96 16.67 -24.73
C PRO A 102 -3.60 18.05 -24.84
N GLN A 103 -4.72 18.24 -24.18
CA GLN A 103 -5.46 19.49 -24.09
C GLN A 103 -5.18 20.12 -22.72
N LEU A 104 -4.80 21.38 -22.67
CA LEU A 104 -4.60 22.13 -21.41
C LEU A 104 -5.94 22.38 -20.73
N GLU A 105 -6.96 22.74 -21.52
CA GLU A 105 -8.34 22.80 -21.01
C GLU A 105 -9.02 21.44 -21.21
N MET A 106 -9.52 20.87 -20.14
CA MET A 106 -10.11 19.52 -20.13
C MET A 106 -11.29 19.45 -21.11
N PRO A 107 -11.27 18.50 -22.09
CA PRO A 107 -12.35 18.35 -23.05
C PRO A 107 -13.67 17.93 -22.39
N GLU A 108 -14.78 18.46 -22.86
CA GLU A 108 -16.09 17.99 -22.43
C GLU A 108 -16.49 16.72 -23.16
N ILE A 109 -16.64 15.62 -22.42
CA ILE A 109 -17.03 14.32 -22.96
C ILE A 109 -18.34 13.87 -22.30
N LYS A 110 -19.39 13.70 -23.09
CA LYS A 110 -20.74 13.37 -22.59
C LYS A 110 -21.38 12.26 -23.40
N THR A 111 -22.04 11.35 -22.70
CA THR A 111 -22.95 10.36 -23.33
C THR A 111 -24.34 10.93 -23.48
N GLN A 112 -24.96 10.75 -24.64
CA GLN A 112 -26.33 11.18 -24.94
C GLN A 112 -27.08 10.04 -25.64
N GLY A 113 -27.60 9.10 -24.87
CA GLY A 113 -28.33 7.95 -25.40
C GLY A 113 -27.41 7.00 -26.18
N LYS A 114 -27.55 6.96 -27.51
CA LYS A 114 -26.75 6.12 -28.42
C LYS A 114 -25.57 6.86 -29.02
N ARG A 115 -25.08 7.92 -28.40
CA ARG A 115 -23.94 8.69 -28.90
C ARG A 115 -23.05 9.24 -27.80
N ILE A 116 -21.75 9.37 -28.12
CA ILE A 116 -20.79 10.14 -27.35
C ILE A 116 -20.53 11.45 -28.08
N VAL A 117 -20.50 12.55 -27.33
CA VAL A 117 -20.11 13.87 -27.83
C VAL A 117 -18.84 14.29 -27.10
N VAL A 118 -17.78 14.60 -27.88
CA VAL A 118 -16.52 15.14 -27.39
C VAL A 118 -16.40 16.56 -27.92
N ASN A 119 -16.24 17.54 -27.03
CA ASN A 119 -15.95 18.93 -27.39
C ASN A 119 -14.54 19.26 -26.93
N LEU A 120 -13.63 19.48 -27.88
CA LEU A 120 -12.28 19.96 -27.63
C LEU A 120 -12.34 21.47 -27.38
N ILE A 121 -11.70 21.95 -26.33
CA ILE A 121 -11.77 23.36 -25.94
C ILE A 121 -10.59 24.12 -26.53
N ASP A 122 -9.39 23.57 -26.46
CA ASP A 122 -8.18 24.16 -26.98
C ASP A 122 -8.26 24.38 -28.49
N THR A 123 -7.46 25.32 -28.99
CA THR A 123 -7.30 25.55 -30.44
C THR A 123 -6.55 24.36 -31.05
N LEU A 124 -7.13 23.80 -32.14
CA LEU A 124 -6.51 22.70 -32.83
C LEU A 124 -5.19 23.15 -33.48
N LYS A 125 -4.13 22.38 -33.29
CA LYS A 125 -2.83 22.60 -33.92
C LYS A 125 -2.93 22.27 -35.42
N PRO A 126 -2.32 23.07 -36.32
CA PRO A 126 -2.34 22.77 -37.74
C PRO A 126 -1.51 21.52 -38.07
N ASN A 127 -1.84 20.86 -39.17
CA ASN A 127 -1.14 19.67 -39.69
C ASN A 127 -0.85 18.62 -38.60
N THR A 128 -1.84 18.34 -37.76
CA THR A 128 -1.67 17.48 -36.60
C THR A 128 -2.74 16.40 -36.58
N THR A 129 -2.32 15.15 -36.38
CA THR A 129 -3.22 14.02 -36.14
C THR A 129 -3.69 14.06 -34.70
N TYR A 130 -4.99 13.97 -34.46
CA TYR A 130 -5.62 13.87 -33.14
C TYR A 130 -6.16 12.47 -32.95
N THR A 131 -5.96 11.92 -31.77
CA THR A 131 -6.57 10.65 -31.35
C THR A 131 -7.36 10.88 -30.07
N VAL A 132 -8.56 10.30 -30.02
CA VAL A 132 -9.39 10.20 -28.80
C VAL A 132 -9.49 8.73 -28.46
N ASP A 133 -8.71 8.30 -27.49
CA ASP A 133 -8.64 6.92 -27.05
C ASP A 133 -9.58 6.70 -25.88
N PHE A 134 -10.58 5.85 -26.07
CA PHE A 134 -11.57 5.48 -25.05
C PHE A 134 -11.15 4.23 -24.30
N SER A 135 -10.08 3.54 -24.74
CA SER A 135 -9.67 2.27 -24.12
C SER A 135 -10.89 1.33 -23.91
N ASP A 136 -11.08 0.83 -22.71
CA ASP A 136 -12.19 -0.04 -22.31
C ASP A 136 -13.37 0.72 -21.67
N ALA A 137 -13.41 2.06 -21.75
CA ALA A 137 -14.39 2.89 -21.04
C ALA A 137 -15.82 2.78 -21.57
N ILE A 138 -15.98 2.37 -22.84
CA ILE A 138 -17.31 2.27 -23.49
C ILE A 138 -17.91 0.89 -23.27
N SER A 139 -19.12 0.84 -22.74
CA SER A 139 -19.89 -0.38 -22.59
C SER A 139 -21.36 -0.12 -22.93
N ASP A 140 -22.14 -1.17 -23.21
CA ASP A 140 -23.60 -1.03 -23.28
C ASP A 140 -24.16 -0.62 -21.90
N ASN A 141 -25.33 0.00 -21.92
CA ASN A 141 -25.95 0.52 -20.71
C ASN A 141 -26.67 -0.54 -19.88
N ASN A 142 -27.10 -1.64 -20.49
CA ASN A 142 -27.98 -2.63 -19.86
C ASN A 142 -27.15 -3.75 -19.22
N GLU A 143 -26.35 -4.45 -19.98
CA GLU A 143 -25.55 -5.60 -19.56
C GLU A 143 -24.14 -5.22 -19.13
N GLY A 144 -23.62 -4.11 -19.66
CA GLY A 144 -22.27 -3.62 -19.40
C GLY A 144 -21.21 -4.35 -20.22
N ASN A 145 -21.55 -4.85 -21.43
CA ASN A 145 -20.60 -5.48 -22.33
C ASN A 145 -19.64 -4.42 -22.87
N PRO A 146 -18.32 -4.57 -22.68
CA PRO A 146 -17.37 -3.55 -23.14
C PRO A 146 -17.20 -3.61 -24.66
N LEU A 147 -17.11 -2.44 -25.29
CA LEU A 147 -16.75 -2.32 -26.72
C LEU A 147 -15.32 -2.84 -26.97
N GLY A 148 -14.45 -2.71 -25.97
CA GLY A 148 -13.03 -2.98 -26.08
C GLY A 148 -12.27 -1.71 -26.49
N ASN A 149 -10.99 -1.88 -26.84
CA ASN A 149 -10.13 -0.78 -27.19
C ASN A 149 -10.67 -0.05 -28.44
N TYR A 150 -11.22 1.14 -28.23
CA TYR A 150 -11.71 1.99 -29.32
C TYR A 150 -10.98 3.34 -29.32
N THR A 151 -10.43 3.69 -30.47
CA THR A 151 -9.76 4.98 -30.69
C THR A 151 -10.36 5.63 -31.91
N TYR A 152 -10.83 6.88 -31.76
CA TYR A 152 -11.24 7.73 -32.86
C TYR A 152 -10.07 8.61 -33.27
N THR A 153 -9.84 8.76 -34.58
CA THR A 153 -8.69 9.50 -35.13
C THR A 153 -9.15 10.49 -36.20
N PHE A 154 -8.55 11.70 -36.23
CA PHE A 154 -8.71 12.65 -37.32
C PHE A 154 -7.45 13.49 -37.46
N SER A 155 -7.31 14.19 -38.57
CA SER A 155 -6.19 15.13 -38.83
C SER A 155 -6.70 16.52 -39.23
N THR A 156 -6.02 17.54 -38.73
CA THR A 156 -6.20 18.92 -39.18
C THR A 156 -5.44 19.22 -40.49
N GLY A 157 -4.55 18.32 -40.91
CA GLY A 157 -3.80 18.35 -42.15
C GLY A 157 -4.32 17.36 -43.19
N GLU A 158 -3.58 17.18 -44.26
CA GLU A 158 -3.91 16.30 -45.40
C GLU A 158 -3.61 14.82 -45.11
N GLN A 159 -2.74 14.53 -44.12
CA GLN A 159 -2.26 13.20 -43.81
C GLN A 159 -2.62 12.81 -42.36
N ILE A 160 -2.73 11.53 -42.14
CA ILE A 160 -2.91 10.93 -40.80
C ILE A 160 -1.68 10.13 -40.44
N ASP A 161 -1.09 10.45 -39.31
CA ASP A 161 0.00 9.66 -38.74
C ASP A 161 -0.54 8.37 -38.18
N THR A 162 0.09 7.24 -38.54
CA THR A 162 -0.44 5.91 -38.24
C THR A 162 0.49 5.06 -37.37
N PHE A 163 1.72 5.52 -37.11
CA PHE A 163 2.61 4.74 -36.24
C PHE A 163 2.17 4.73 -34.79
N GLU A 164 2.59 3.67 -34.12
CA GLU A 164 2.37 3.47 -32.69
C GLU A 164 3.69 3.13 -32.00
N GLY A 165 3.79 3.47 -30.72
CA GLY A 165 4.87 3.02 -29.83
C GLY A 165 4.30 2.49 -28.54
N ALA A 166 4.81 1.36 -28.05
CA ALA A 166 4.28 0.71 -26.88
C ALA A 166 5.38 0.31 -25.89
N GLY A 167 4.97 0.06 -24.65
CA GLY A 167 5.90 -0.35 -23.61
C GLY A 167 5.24 -0.48 -22.24
N TYR A 168 6.08 -0.45 -21.21
CA TYR A 168 5.68 -0.66 -19.83
C TYR A 168 6.27 0.40 -18.91
N VAL A 169 5.50 0.85 -17.92
CA VAL A 169 5.97 1.69 -16.83
C VAL A 169 5.88 0.91 -15.53
N LEU A 170 7.01 0.78 -14.86
CA LEU A 170 7.15 0.06 -13.61
C LEU A 170 7.74 0.99 -12.55
N SER A 171 7.41 0.76 -11.27
CA SER A 171 8.12 1.47 -10.19
C SER A 171 9.58 1.03 -10.16
N ALA A 172 10.49 1.98 -10.02
CA ALA A 172 11.93 1.70 -10.06
C ALA A 172 12.40 0.86 -8.86
N ASP A 173 11.76 1.04 -7.69
CA ASP A 173 12.14 0.38 -6.43
C ASP A 173 11.66 -1.09 -6.32
N LYS A 174 10.54 -1.44 -6.98
CA LYS A 174 9.86 -2.73 -6.80
C LYS A 174 9.41 -3.40 -8.08
N LEU A 175 9.66 -2.82 -9.24
CA LEU A 175 9.14 -3.28 -10.52
C LEU A 175 7.61 -3.55 -10.49
N GLU A 176 6.86 -2.79 -9.68
CA GLU A 176 5.40 -2.87 -9.64
C GLU A 176 4.83 -2.14 -10.85
N PRO A 177 3.91 -2.74 -11.61
CA PRO A 177 3.22 -2.04 -12.69
C PRO A 177 2.50 -0.79 -12.17
N ILE A 178 2.63 0.33 -12.86
CA ILE A 178 1.98 1.59 -12.48
C ILE A 178 0.82 1.85 -13.43
N GLN A 179 -0.40 1.88 -12.88
CA GLN A 179 -1.61 2.20 -13.63
C GLN A 179 -1.87 3.70 -13.65
N GLY A 180 -2.34 4.20 -14.80
CA GLY A 180 -2.86 5.56 -14.93
C GLY A 180 -1.80 6.66 -15.02
N ILE A 181 -0.51 6.31 -15.05
CA ILE A 181 0.55 7.29 -15.29
C ILE A 181 0.55 7.71 -16.76
N SER A 182 0.71 8.99 -17.03
CA SER A 182 0.80 9.56 -18.38
C SER A 182 2.16 9.25 -18.99
N VAL A 183 2.17 8.75 -20.23
CA VAL A 183 3.40 8.49 -20.99
C VAL A 183 3.34 9.34 -22.25
N GLY A 184 4.39 10.13 -22.49
CA GLY A 184 4.41 11.06 -23.61
C GLY A 184 5.68 11.03 -24.43
N LEU A 185 5.52 11.44 -25.68
CA LEU A 185 6.60 11.63 -26.65
C LEU A 185 7.00 13.10 -26.72
N TYR A 186 8.29 13.32 -26.92
CA TYR A 186 8.90 14.61 -27.24
C TYR A 186 9.72 14.48 -28.50
N ASP A 187 9.50 15.40 -29.47
CA ASP A 187 10.30 15.59 -30.69
C ASP A 187 11.51 16.49 -30.45
N ASP A 188 11.47 17.26 -29.36
CA ASP A 188 12.64 17.99 -28.87
C ASP A 188 13.47 17.08 -27.98
N LEU A 189 14.66 16.72 -28.45
CA LEU A 189 15.57 15.81 -27.79
C LEU A 189 16.41 16.46 -26.67
N ALA A 190 16.21 17.78 -26.42
CA ALA A 190 16.89 18.47 -25.33
C ALA A 190 16.36 18.02 -23.96
N ASP A 191 17.23 17.84 -22.95
CA ASP A 191 16.83 17.43 -21.61
C ASP A 191 15.88 18.44 -20.96
N SER A 192 15.99 19.72 -21.27
CA SER A 192 15.08 20.76 -20.78
C SER A 192 13.64 20.65 -21.31
N ALA A 193 13.41 19.88 -22.37
CA ALA A 193 12.08 19.77 -22.99
C ALA A 193 11.01 19.28 -22.02
N PHE A 194 11.33 18.30 -21.18
CA PHE A 194 10.41 17.72 -20.20
C PHE A 194 9.91 18.73 -19.14
N ARG A 195 10.71 19.76 -18.83
CA ARG A 195 10.31 20.85 -17.92
C ARG A 195 9.65 22.03 -18.60
N THR A 196 9.97 22.26 -19.87
CA THR A 196 9.59 23.53 -20.55
C THR A 196 8.43 23.37 -21.52
N LYS A 197 8.26 22.17 -22.10
CA LYS A 197 7.26 21.89 -23.14
C LYS A 197 6.26 20.84 -22.65
N PRO A 198 4.97 20.95 -23.02
CA PRO A 198 4.03 19.87 -22.81
C PRO A 198 4.34 18.70 -23.74
N MET A 199 3.92 17.50 -23.38
CA MET A 199 4.04 16.31 -24.21
C MET A 199 3.43 16.51 -25.61
N LEU A 200 4.12 16.05 -26.64
CA LEU A 200 3.63 16.12 -28.03
C LEU A 200 2.49 15.12 -28.26
N ARG A 201 2.67 13.90 -27.78
CA ARG A 201 1.71 12.79 -27.82
C ARG A 201 1.63 12.18 -26.44
N ILE A 202 0.45 11.69 -26.07
CA ILE A 202 0.22 11.14 -24.75
C ILE A 202 -0.59 9.85 -24.81
N SER A 203 -0.31 8.94 -23.91
CA SER A 203 -1.11 7.77 -23.55
C SER A 203 -1.10 7.60 -22.02
N ARG A 204 -1.89 6.67 -21.50
CA ARG A 204 -1.87 6.26 -20.09
C ARG A 204 -1.66 4.77 -19.99
N THR A 205 -1.03 4.36 -18.91
CA THR A 205 -0.81 2.95 -18.61
C THR A 205 -2.08 2.26 -18.11
N ASP A 206 -2.26 1.02 -18.54
CA ASP A 206 -3.30 0.11 -18.05
C ASP A 206 -2.93 -0.52 -16.69
N GLU A 207 -3.76 -1.46 -16.23
CA GLU A 207 -3.56 -2.21 -14.97
C GLU A 207 -2.24 -3.03 -14.93
N ARG A 208 -1.61 -3.27 -16.08
CA ARG A 208 -0.33 -3.97 -16.21
C ARG A 208 0.86 -3.03 -16.36
N GLY A 209 0.61 -1.72 -16.24
CA GLY A 209 1.60 -0.71 -16.55
C GLY A 209 1.90 -0.59 -18.05
N HIS A 210 1.12 -1.23 -18.92
CA HIS A 210 1.33 -1.20 -20.37
C HIS A 210 0.69 0.05 -20.97
N PHE A 211 1.38 0.69 -21.90
CA PHE A 211 0.89 1.87 -22.66
C PHE A 211 1.05 1.66 -24.16
N VAL A 212 0.20 2.32 -24.92
CA VAL A 212 0.31 2.41 -26.38
C VAL A 212 0.05 3.85 -26.79
N ILE A 213 1.06 4.50 -27.37
CA ILE A 213 0.96 5.86 -27.91
C ILE A 213 0.64 5.76 -29.39
N LYS A 214 -0.50 6.30 -29.80
CA LYS A 214 -1.03 6.21 -31.17
C LYS A 214 -0.90 7.53 -31.92
N GLY A 215 -0.99 7.48 -33.27
CA GLY A 215 -0.99 8.64 -34.12
C GLY A 215 0.38 9.33 -34.16
N VAL A 216 1.45 8.55 -34.18
CA VAL A 216 2.83 9.07 -34.20
C VAL A 216 3.29 9.26 -35.63
N ALA A 217 3.89 10.44 -35.93
CA ALA A 217 4.53 10.73 -37.18
C ALA A 217 5.90 10.04 -37.31
N PRO A 218 6.43 9.86 -38.54
CA PRO A 218 7.83 9.46 -38.68
C PRO A 218 8.76 10.50 -38.03
N GLY A 219 9.73 10.07 -37.26
CA GLY A 219 10.66 10.97 -36.58
C GLY A 219 11.47 10.25 -35.51
N GLU A 220 12.24 11.01 -34.77
CA GLU A 220 13.00 10.54 -33.61
C GLU A 220 12.45 11.18 -32.34
N TYR A 221 12.20 10.39 -31.33
CA TYR A 221 11.48 10.82 -30.13
C TYR A 221 12.17 10.36 -28.85
N ARG A 222 12.03 11.15 -27.80
CA ARG A 222 12.23 10.69 -26.41
C ARG A 222 10.89 10.34 -25.76
N VAL A 223 10.90 9.35 -24.89
CA VAL A 223 9.74 8.88 -24.15
C VAL A 223 9.90 9.18 -22.67
N TYR A 224 8.90 9.83 -22.08
CA TYR A 224 8.86 10.15 -20.66
C TYR A 224 7.56 9.67 -20.04
N ALA A 225 7.59 9.30 -18.77
CA ALA A 225 6.38 9.09 -17.97
C ALA A 225 6.27 10.16 -16.88
N LEU A 226 5.04 10.59 -16.60
CA LEU A 226 4.74 11.64 -15.64
C LEU A 226 3.42 11.35 -14.91
N GLN A 227 3.46 11.32 -13.60
CA GLN A 227 2.27 11.40 -12.77
C GLN A 227 1.96 12.87 -12.49
N ASP A 228 1.39 13.50 -13.50
CA ASP A 228 1.06 14.91 -13.55
C ASP A 228 0.02 15.27 -12.47
N ALA A 229 0.38 16.14 -11.56
CA ALA A 229 -0.45 16.54 -10.43
C ALA A 229 -1.27 17.80 -10.69
N ASP A 230 -0.78 18.71 -11.56
CA ASP A 230 -1.39 20.01 -11.83
C ASP A 230 -2.02 20.12 -13.23
N GLY A 231 -1.82 19.14 -14.11
CA GLY A 231 -2.46 19.04 -15.42
C GLY A 231 -1.78 19.86 -16.52
N ASP A 232 -0.53 20.24 -16.32
CA ASP A 232 0.24 21.04 -17.30
C ASP A 232 1.04 20.21 -18.31
N PHE A 233 1.08 18.89 -18.11
CA PHE A 233 1.81 17.89 -18.92
C PHE A 233 3.33 18.14 -18.99
N LYS A 234 3.90 18.70 -17.93
CA LYS A 234 5.34 18.96 -17.76
C LYS A 234 5.80 18.52 -16.39
N PHE A 235 7.06 18.20 -16.27
CA PHE A 235 7.65 17.96 -14.95
C PHE A 235 7.92 19.29 -14.25
N SER A 236 7.00 19.68 -13.38
CA SER A 236 7.01 20.96 -12.67
C SER A 236 7.48 20.81 -11.22
N GLN A 237 7.17 19.69 -10.55
CA GLN A 237 7.38 19.48 -9.13
C GLN A 237 8.13 18.20 -8.84
N ARG A 238 9.09 18.22 -7.89
CA ARG A 238 9.81 17.02 -7.41
C ARG A 238 8.92 15.98 -6.74
N SER A 239 7.71 16.36 -6.35
CA SER A 239 6.70 15.46 -5.79
C SER A 239 6.03 14.58 -6.84
N GLU A 240 6.15 14.90 -8.10
CA GLU A 240 5.63 14.12 -9.20
C GLU A 240 6.50 12.89 -9.44
N MET A 241 5.85 11.77 -9.70
CA MET A 241 6.55 10.56 -10.11
C MET A 241 6.87 10.65 -11.60
N ILE A 242 8.12 10.42 -11.95
CA ILE A 242 8.62 10.55 -13.33
C ILE A 242 9.39 9.29 -13.75
N ALA A 243 9.47 9.08 -15.06
CA ALA A 243 10.45 8.18 -15.65
C ALA A 243 11.01 8.79 -16.92
N PHE A 244 12.31 8.64 -17.13
CA PHE A 244 13.00 9.13 -18.31
C PHE A 244 14.04 8.14 -18.82
N SER A 245 14.35 8.23 -20.11
CA SER A 245 15.37 7.43 -20.77
C SER A 245 16.14 8.31 -21.75
N HIS A 246 17.46 8.09 -21.84
CA HIS A 246 18.30 8.73 -22.86
C HIS A 246 18.16 8.09 -24.23
N GLN A 247 17.54 6.92 -24.29
CA GLN A 247 17.32 6.22 -25.55
C GLN A 247 16.28 6.97 -26.37
N THR A 248 16.62 7.24 -27.63
CA THR A 248 15.69 7.76 -28.62
C THR A 248 15.00 6.62 -29.35
N TYR A 249 13.79 6.87 -29.80
CA TYR A 249 12.93 5.88 -30.45
C TYR A 249 12.43 6.42 -31.77
N SER A 250 12.60 5.62 -32.86
CA SER A 250 12.03 5.91 -34.18
C SER A 250 10.92 4.90 -34.45
N PRO A 251 9.66 5.35 -34.64
CA PRO A 251 8.56 4.46 -34.89
C PRO A 251 8.72 3.75 -36.25
N SER A 252 8.40 2.48 -36.29
CA SER A 252 8.41 1.66 -37.50
C SER A 252 7.29 0.62 -37.47
N CYS A 253 7.05 -0.05 -38.58
CA CYS A 253 6.07 -1.14 -38.64
C CYS A 253 6.53 -2.25 -39.59
N ALA A 254 6.06 -3.47 -39.30
CA ALA A 254 6.28 -4.62 -40.17
C ALA A 254 5.03 -5.53 -40.20
N PRO A 255 4.77 -6.23 -41.32
CA PRO A 255 3.76 -7.27 -41.34
C PRO A 255 4.13 -8.42 -40.41
N ASP A 256 3.16 -8.88 -39.62
CA ASP A 256 3.32 -10.02 -38.72
C ASP A 256 2.03 -10.83 -38.65
N THR A 257 2.04 -11.97 -37.95
CA THR A 257 0.88 -12.84 -37.76
C THR A 257 0.71 -13.14 -36.27
N ARG A 258 -0.48 -12.90 -35.75
CA ARG A 258 -0.83 -13.26 -34.38
C ARG A 258 -1.80 -14.42 -34.34
N GLN A 259 -1.81 -15.14 -33.22
CA GLN A 259 -2.77 -16.20 -32.94
C GLN A 259 -3.91 -15.61 -32.08
N ASP A 260 -5.11 -15.59 -32.67
CA ASP A 260 -6.31 -15.20 -31.93
C ASP A 260 -7.04 -16.47 -31.48
N THR A 261 -7.29 -16.58 -30.16
CA THR A 261 -8.04 -17.69 -29.58
C THR A 261 -9.50 -17.32 -29.52
N ILE A 262 -10.34 -18.07 -30.23
CA ILE A 262 -11.79 -17.96 -30.18
C ILE A 262 -12.28 -18.88 -29.07
N TRP A 263 -12.87 -18.30 -28.03
CA TRP A 263 -13.40 -19.05 -26.89
C TRP A 263 -14.86 -19.41 -27.10
N ARG A 264 -15.22 -20.66 -26.93
CA ARG A 264 -16.61 -21.16 -26.89
C ARG A 264 -17.28 -20.70 -25.56
N ASP A 265 -16.56 -20.86 -24.48
CA ASP A 265 -16.94 -20.44 -23.13
C ASP A 265 -15.67 -20.15 -22.31
N THR A 266 -15.79 -19.87 -21.02
CA THR A 266 -14.65 -19.52 -20.15
C THR A 266 -13.60 -20.63 -19.96
N LEU A 267 -13.93 -21.87 -20.35
CA LEU A 267 -13.07 -23.03 -20.14
C LEU A 267 -12.70 -23.75 -21.45
N HIS A 268 -13.47 -23.53 -22.52
CA HIS A 268 -13.29 -24.25 -23.78
C HIS A 268 -12.91 -23.32 -24.91
N ILE A 269 -11.81 -23.65 -25.58
CA ILE A 269 -11.36 -23.00 -26.81
C ILE A 269 -12.17 -23.62 -27.96
N ASP A 270 -12.81 -22.77 -28.77
CA ASP A 270 -13.50 -23.17 -29.97
C ASP A 270 -12.54 -23.30 -31.17
N ASN A 271 -11.70 -22.29 -31.36
CA ASN A 271 -10.74 -22.27 -32.44
C ASN A 271 -9.53 -21.41 -32.14
N ILE A 272 -8.41 -21.66 -32.82
CA ILE A 272 -7.22 -20.81 -32.82
C ILE A 272 -6.95 -20.42 -34.26
N VAL A 273 -7.10 -19.15 -34.57
CA VAL A 273 -6.90 -18.62 -35.94
C VAL A 273 -5.64 -17.75 -35.98
N ARG A 274 -4.93 -17.88 -37.10
CA ARG A 274 -3.80 -16.97 -37.40
C ARG A 274 -4.30 -15.78 -38.22
N VAL A 275 -4.14 -14.58 -37.67
CA VAL A 275 -4.60 -13.35 -38.32
C VAL A 275 -3.39 -12.52 -38.68
N PRO A 276 -3.22 -12.11 -39.96
CA PRO A 276 -2.18 -11.16 -40.33
C PRO A 276 -2.53 -9.78 -39.75
N TYR A 277 -1.52 -9.08 -39.23
CA TYR A 277 -1.65 -7.71 -38.74
C TYR A 277 -0.37 -6.94 -39.02
N ILE A 278 -0.41 -5.64 -38.81
CA ILE A 278 0.78 -4.76 -38.88
C ILE A 278 1.26 -4.60 -37.43
N HIS A 279 2.48 -5.05 -37.19
CA HIS A 279 3.14 -4.87 -35.90
C HIS A 279 3.89 -3.55 -35.90
N PHE A 280 3.67 -2.72 -34.88
CA PHE A 280 4.36 -1.46 -34.68
C PHE A 280 5.49 -1.61 -33.66
N TYR A 281 6.58 -0.92 -33.93
CA TYR A 281 7.77 -0.85 -33.09
C TYR A 281 8.10 0.61 -32.73
N PRO A 282 8.69 0.86 -31.52
CA PRO A 282 8.99 -0.14 -30.47
C PRO A 282 7.72 -0.60 -29.76
N ASP A 283 7.73 -1.84 -29.23
CA ASP A 283 6.64 -2.44 -28.46
C ASP A 283 7.06 -2.86 -27.04
N ASP A 284 8.33 -2.64 -26.70
CA ASP A 284 8.94 -3.13 -25.47
C ASP A 284 9.73 -2.05 -24.69
N VAL A 285 9.39 -0.79 -24.88
CA VAL A 285 9.96 0.31 -24.11
C VAL A 285 9.69 0.12 -22.64
N VAL A 286 10.72 0.10 -21.79
CA VAL A 286 10.57 -0.01 -20.34
C VAL A 286 11.00 1.30 -19.69
N LEU A 287 10.07 1.90 -18.97
CA LEU A 287 10.29 3.10 -18.16
C LEU A 287 10.23 2.74 -16.68
N LEU A 288 11.25 3.10 -15.93
CA LEU A 288 11.32 2.91 -14.48
C LEU A 288 10.94 4.22 -13.80
N ALA A 289 9.75 4.25 -13.23
CA ALA A 289 9.23 5.45 -12.61
C ALA A 289 9.67 5.55 -11.14
N PHE A 290 10.07 6.75 -10.77
CA PHE A 290 10.53 7.08 -9.44
C PHE A 290 10.05 8.48 -9.04
N GLN A 291 10.07 8.75 -7.76
CA GLN A 291 9.88 10.08 -7.19
C GLN A 291 11.21 10.59 -6.68
N GLU A 292 11.56 11.82 -7.00
CA GLU A 292 12.78 12.43 -6.49
C GLU A 292 12.73 12.59 -4.98
N LEU A 293 13.88 12.46 -4.33
CA LEU A 293 13.97 12.69 -2.90
C LEU A 293 13.62 14.15 -2.58
N GLN A 294 12.63 14.33 -1.72
CA GLN A 294 12.29 15.66 -1.19
C GLN A 294 13.35 16.08 -0.19
N THR A 295 14.22 16.99 -0.58
CA THR A 295 15.27 17.54 0.29
C THR A 295 14.87 18.85 0.96
N THR A 296 13.67 19.35 0.64
CA THR A 296 13.13 20.57 1.23
C THR A 296 12.89 20.38 2.72
N ARG A 297 13.60 21.15 3.53
CA ARG A 297 13.52 21.12 5.00
C ARG A 297 12.60 22.22 5.52
N ASN A 298 11.51 21.82 6.14
CA ASN A 298 10.57 22.69 6.83
C ASN A 298 10.20 22.08 8.19
N LEU A 299 9.94 22.90 9.17
CA LEU A 299 9.35 22.46 10.44
C LEU A 299 7.86 22.18 10.22
N LEU A 300 7.44 20.92 10.41
CA LEU A 300 6.05 20.51 10.25
C LEU A 300 5.23 20.81 11.49
N LYS A 301 5.73 20.38 12.66
CA LYS A 301 5.04 20.55 13.94
C LYS A 301 5.98 20.30 15.11
N ILE A 302 5.57 20.80 16.27
CA ILE A 302 6.16 20.47 17.57
C ILE A 302 5.05 19.88 18.43
N GLU A 303 5.25 18.70 18.99
CA GLU A 303 4.26 18.01 19.81
C GLU A 303 4.81 17.65 21.18
N ARG A 304 4.05 17.96 22.24
CA ARG A 304 4.31 17.51 23.61
C ARG A 304 3.19 16.60 24.08
N VAL A 305 3.21 15.37 23.58
CA VAL A 305 2.20 14.34 23.90
C VAL A 305 2.36 13.85 25.33
N GLN A 306 3.61 13.65 25.74
CA GLN A 306 3.99 13.30 27.12
C GLN A 306 4.56 14.53 27.81
N PRO A 307 4.35 14.66 29.14
CA PRO A 307 4.79 15.86 29.87
C PRO A 307 6.32 15.97 29.97
N ASP A 308 7.03 14.86 29.90
CA ASP A 308 8.48 14.71 30.08
C ASP A 308 9.30 14.99 28.84
N ARG A 309 8.67 15.16 27.69
CA ARG A 309 9.36 15.41 26.41
C ARG A 309 8.48 16.11 25.39
N PHE A 310 9.12 16.75 24.43
CA PHE A 310 8.48 17.18 23.19
C PHE A 310 9.28 16.74 21.97
N THR A 311 8.61 16.62 20.86
CA THR A 311 9.21 16.13 19.61
C THR A 311 8.97 17.14 18.49
N MET A 312 10.03 17.47 17.77
CA MET A 312 10.00 18.27 16.55
C MET A 312 10.03 17.37 15.34
N PHE A 313 9.18 17.66 14.36
CA PHE A 313 9.10 16.92 13.09
C PHE A 313 9.45 17.86 11.95
N PHE A 314 10.39 17.45 11.14
CA PHE A 314 10.82 18.14 9.93
C PHE A 314 10.49 17.31 8.70
N THR A 315 10.32 17.95 7.54
CA THR A 315 10.13 17.26 6.27
C THR A 315 11.40 16.50 5.82
N TYR A 316 12.57 17.02 6.19
CA TYR A 316 13.87 16.44 5.87
C TYR A 316 14.86 16.69 7.01
N GLY A 317 15.79 15.76 7.21
CA GLY A 317 16.78 15.84 8.28
C GLY A 317 17.96 16.79 7.97
N ASP A 318 18.67 17.17 9.02
CA ASP A 318 19.92 17.95 8.92
C ASP A 318 20.94 17.45 9.95
N SER A 319 22.21 17.64 9.64
CA SER A 319 23.30 17.37 10.58
C SER A 319 23.27 18.31 11.79
N LEU A 320 22.84 19.56 11.59
CA LEU A 320 22.72 20.56 12.63
C LEU A 320 21.41 20.42 13.39
N LEU A 321 21.51 20.31 14.71
CA LEU A 321 20.34 20.28 15.57
C LEU A 321 19.77 21.70 15.77
N PRO A 322 18.44 21.83 15.92
CA PRO A 322 17.82 23.10 16.27
C PRO A 322 18.35 23.64 17.61
N VAL A 323 18.60 24.95 17.67
CA VAL A 323 19.01 25.65 18.87
C VAL A 323 17.77 26.23 19.56
N ILE A 324 17.62 25.91 20.84
CA ILE A 324 16.49 26.37 21.67
C ILE A 324 16.99 27.41 22.68
N ARG A 325 16.32 28.54 22.70
CA ARG A 325 16.46 29.55 23.74
C ARG A 325 15.16 29.65 24.52
N GLY A 326 15.19 29.25 25.79
CA GLY A 326 14.02 29.37 26.68
C GLY A 326 13.67 30.82 27.02
N LEU A 327 12.37 31.13 27.00
CA LEU A 327 11.84 32.44 27.40
C LEU A 327 11.23 32.42 28.81
N ASN A 328 10.71 31.31 29.26
CA ASN A 328 10.13 31.09 30.58
C ASN A 328 10.80 29.97 31.37
N PHE A 329 11.92 29.48 30.88
CA PHE A 329 12.77 28.48 31.53
C PHE A 329 14.24 28.69 31.10
N ASP A 330 15.16 28.15 31.87
CA ASP A 330 16.56 28.08 31.47
C ASP A 330 16.78 26.91 30.53
N SER A 331 17.27 27.19 29.31
CA SER A 331 17.52 26.16 28.29
C SER A 331 18.88 25.45 28.45
N ASP A 332 19.79 26.02 29.26
CA ASP A 332 21.12 25.45 29.45
C ASP A 332 21.01 24.09 30.18
N SER A 333 21.47 23.06 29.54
CA SER A 333 21.40 21.67 30.06
C SER A 333 19.99 21.15 30.37
N ALA A 334 18.93 21.84 29.90
CA ALA A 334 17.53 21.46 30.16
C ALA A 334 17.11 20.16 29.49
N PHE A 335 17.83 19.75 28.44
CA PHE A 335 17.39 18.68 27.56
C PHE A 335 18.42 17.56 27.39
N ILE A 336 17.92 16.32 27.19
CA ILE A 336 18.63 15.26 26.51
C ILE A 336 18.01 15.13 25.12
N VAL A 337 18.82 15.23 24.09
CA VAL A 337 18.36 15.22 22.70
C VAL A 337 18.51 13.83 22.11
N GLU A 338 17.45 13.33 21.55
CA GLU A 338 17.40 12.06 20.82
C GLU A 338 16.89 12.34 19.40
N SER A 339 17.55 11.83 18.39
CA SER A 339 17.10 11.94 17.00
C SER A 339 17.05 10.57 16.35
N ASN A 340 16.16 10.40 15.37
CA ASN A 340 16.21 9.23 14.51
C ASN A 340 17.44 9.28 13.56
N ILE A 341 17.71 8.18 12.84
CA ILE A 341 18.85 8.06 11.92
C ILE A 341 18.78 9.14 10.84
N LYS A 342 17.60 9.46 10.33
CA LYS A 342 17.37 10.49 9.31
C LYS A 342 17.49 11.92 9.85
N LYS A 343 17.50 12.11 11.16
CA LYS A 343 17.49 13.43 11.84
C LYS A 343 16.34 14.36 11.43
N ASP A 344 15.23 13.82 10.97
CA ASP A 344 13.99 14.54 10.66
C ASP A 344 13.00 14.57 11.83
N THR A 345 13.22 13.70 12.81
CA THR A 345 12.42 13.61 14.04
C THR A 345 13.35 13.72 15.24
N ILE A 346 13.18 14.79 16.01
CA ILE A 346 14.08 15.14 17.13
C ILE A 346 13.25 15.26 18.40
N THR A 347 13.58 14.44 19.40
CA THR A 347 12.92 14.42 20.71
C THR A 347 13.82 15.06 21.75
N TYR A 348 13.26 16.01 22.49
CA TYR A 348 13.89 16.70 23.61
C TYR A 348 13.29 16.23 24.92
N TRP A 349 14.07 15.45 25.69
CA TRP A 349 13.70 14.98 27.01
C TRP A 349 14.01 16.05 28.04
N LEU A 350 13.02 16.42 28.86
CA LEU A 350 13.17 17.43 29.91
C LEU A 350 13.90 16.81 31.10
N ARG A 351 15.05 17.37 31.49
CA ARG A 351 15.83 16.88 32.64
C ARG A 351 15.26 17.33 33.99
N ASP A 352 14.63 18.50 34.01
CA ASP A 352 14.10 19.10 35.23
C ASP A 352 12.61 18.77 35.39
N THR A 353 12.25 18.19 36.54
CA THR A 353 10.87 17.89 36.91
C THR A 353 10.00 19.14 37.01
N THR A 354 10.58 20.31 37.29
CA THR A 354 9.83 21.60 37.31
C THR A 354 9.29 21.91 35.92
N LEU A 355 10.09 21.69 34.87
CA LEU A 355 9.68 21.89 33.48
C LEU A 355 8.62 20.86 33.04
N ILE A 356 8.68 19.63 33.56
CA ILE A 356 7.66 18.58 33.30
C ILE A 356 6.29 19.03 33.80
N ASN A 357 6.26 19.80 34.91
CA ASN A 357 5.03 20.27 35.54
C ASN A 357 4.53 21.58 34.95
N GLN A 358 5.32 22.25 34.15
CA GLN A 358 4.95 23.47 33.44
C GLN A 358 4.12 23.15 32.20
N ASP A 359 2.90 23.66 32.10
CA ASP A 359 1.97 23.32 31.01
C ASP A 359 2.41 23.89 29.66
N THR A 360 3.04 25.05 29.65
CA THR A 360 3.49 25.72 28.43
C THR A 360 4.96 26.10 28.54
N LEU A 361 5.76 25.58 27.62
CA LEU A 361 7.14 26.01 27.42
C LEU A 361 7.17 27.04 26.30
N ARG A 362 7.76 28.23 26.60
CA ARG A 362 7.93 29.31 25.63
C ARG A 362 9.41 29.42 25.26
N MET A 363 9.69 29.46 23.95
CA MET A 363 11.05 29.44 23.46
C MET A 363 11.19 30.12 22.10
N ASP A 364 12.38 30.60 21.83
CA ASP A 364 12.82 30.92 20.48
C ASP A 364 13.52 29.68 19.91
N LEU A 365 13.24 29.38 18.65
CA LEU A 365 13.78 28.21 17.97
C LEU A 365 14.53 28.65 16.72
N THR A 366 15.83 28.38 16.66
CA THR A 366 16.67 28.64 15.48
C THR A 366 17.06 27.33 14.84
N TYR A 367 16.77 27.16 13.55
CA TYR A 367 17.02 25.94 12.77
C TYR A 367 17.26 26.23 11.29
N GLN A 368 17.83 25.27 10.57
CA GLN A 368 17.98 25.37 9.12
C GLN A 368 16.67 25.05 8.42
N MET A 369 16.24 25.91 7.49
CA MET A 369 15.07 25.74 6.63
C MET A 369 15.46 25.95 5.17
N THR A 370 14.73 25.33 4.24
CA THR A 370 14.95 25.54 2.82
C THR A 370 14.18 26.77 2.34
N ASP A 371 14.88 27.72 1.72
CA ASP A 371 14.27 28.92 1.12
C ASP A 371 13.56 28.59 -0.21
N THR A 372 12.90 29.60 -0.80
CA THR A 372 12.23 29.45 -2.09
C THR A 372 13.16 29.15 -3.29
N LEU A 373 14.47 29.30 -3.09
CA LEU A 373 15.50 28.98 -4.08
C LEU A 373 16.14 27.60 -3.83
N GLY A 374 15.61 26.82 -2.87
CA GLY A 374 16.13 25.49 -2.55
C GLY A 374 17.40 25.48 -1.67
N ARG A 375 17.81 26.61 -1.09
CA ARG A 375 19.00 26.72 -0.26
C ARG A 375 18.65 26.62 1.20
N LEU A 376 19.49 25.95 2.00
CA LEU A 376 19.38 25.96 3.46
C LEU A 376 19.78 27.33 4.00
N VAL A 377 18.88 27.94 4.74
CA VAL A 377 19.04 29.24 5.42
C VAL A 377 18.64 29.10 6.89
N GLU A 378 19.28 29.87 7.74
CA GLU A 378 18.93 29.92 9.14
C GLU A 378 17.60 30.68 9.34
N GLN A 379 16.66 30.03 10.01
CA GLN A 379 15.35 30.54 10.36
C GLN A 379 15.23 30.62 11.89
N THR A 380 14.74 31.72 12.41
CA THR A 380 14.40 31.84 13.83
C THR A 380 12.92 32.12 13.99
N ASP A 381 12.24 31.23 14.66
CA ASP A 381 10.85 31.40 15.06
C ASP A 381 10.80 31.82 16.52
N SER A 382 10.24 33.00 16.77
CA SER A 382 10.22 33.63 18.11
C SER A 382 8.95 33.29 18.86
N ALA A 383 9.08 33.15 20.19
CA ALA A 383 7.98 32.98 21.15
C ALA A 383 7.06 31.77 20.82
N ILE A 384 7.63 30.67 20.36
CA ILE A 384 6.88 29.43 20.14
C ILE A 384 6.37 28.90 21.48
N GLU A 385 5.11 28.54 21.54
CA GLU A 385 4.47 27.91 22.70
C GLU A 385 4.29 26.41 22.49
N VAL A 386 4.95 25.59 23.31
CA VAL A 386 4.84 24.15 23.32
C VAL A 386 3.99 23.69 24.49
N LEU A 387 2.72 23.39 24.21
CA LEU A 387 1.73 23.04 25.21
C LEU A 387 1.75 21.54 25.50
N ALA A 388 1.69 21.20 26.80
CA ALA A 388 1.46 19.81 27.22
C ALA A 388 0.04 19.37 26.83
N LYS A 389 -0.10 18.24 26.15
CA LYS A 389 -1.41 17.68 25.76
C LYS A 389 -2.33 17.46 26.96
N THR A 390 -1.75 17.12 28.11
CA THR A 390 -2.48 16.97 29.38
C THR A 390 -1.94 17.95 30.40
N PRO A 391 -2.70 19.00 30.77
CA PRO A 391 -2.30 20.00 31.76
C PRO A 391 -1.96 19.38 33.13
N TYR A 392 -1.09 20.03 33.88
CA TYR A 392 -0.63 19.62 35.19
C TYR A 392 -1.79 19.36 36.18
N GLU A 393 -2.73 20.28 36.28
CA GLU A 393 -3.91 20.12 37.13
C GLU A 393 -4.70 18.86 36.83
N LYS A 394 -4.88 18.54 35.55
CA LYS A 394 -5.59 17.33 35.12
C LYS A 394 -4.83 16.07 35.49
N ARG A 395 -3.50 16.10 35.33
CA ARG A 395 -2.61 15.00 35.76
C ARG A 395 -2.68 14.75 37.27
N MET A 396 -2.61 15.85 38.05
CA MET A 396 -2.70 15.77 39.50
C MET A 396 -4.06 15.29 40.00
N LYS A 397 -5.13 15.73 39.34
CA LYS A 397 -6.49 15.22 39.65
C LYS A 397 -6.61 13.73 39.38
N GLN A 398 -6.03 13.24 38.27
CA GLN A 398 -6.03 11.82 37.97
C GLN A 398 -5.20 11.04 38.99
N LEU A 399 -3.99 11.50 39.31
CA LEU A 399 -3.12 10.88 40.30
C LEU A 399 -3.81 10.79 41.69
N LYS A 400 -4.48 11.87 42.09
CA LYS A 400 -5.23 11.86 43.37
C LYS A 400 -6.35 10.83 43.36
N LYS A 401 -7.06 10.71 42.24
CA LYS A 401 -8.11 9.69 42.07
C LYS A 401 -7.52 8.27 42.17
N ASP A 402 -6.41 8.03 41.46
CA ASP A 402 -5.73 6.73 41.45
C ASP A 402 -5.22 6.37 42.87
N MET A 403 -4.69 7.33 43.62
CA MET A 403 -4.29 7.17 45.01
C MET A 403 -5.48 6.84 45.92
N GLU A 404 -6.61 7.53 45.75
CA GLU A 404 -7.84 7.23 46.56
C GLU A 404 -8.41 5.85 46.23
N GLU A 405 -8.38 5.43 44.97
CA GLU A 405 -8.81 4.09 44.57
C GLU A 405 -7.88 3.02 45.16
N TRP A 406 -6.57 3.22 45.09
CA TRP A 406 -5.58 2.34 45.66
C TRP A 406 -5.75 2.23 47.21
N GLN A 407 -5.91 3.36 47.92
CA GLN A 407 -6.15 3.36 49.38
C GLN A 407 -7.39 2.53 49.77
N LYS A 408 -8.49 2.69 48.99
CA LYS A 408 -9.70 1.89 49.23
C LYS A 408 -9.46 0.40 49.01
N GLU A 409 -8.61 0.04 48.08
CA GLU A 409 -8.23 -1.35 47.81
C GLU A 409 -7.38 -1.92 48.95
N GLN A 410 -6.35 -1.18 49.40
CA GLN A 410 -5.53 -1.57 50.52
C GLN A 410 -6.35 -1.72 51.83
N GLU A 411 -7.32 -0.83 52.07
CA GLU A 411 -8.24 -0.98 53.19
C GLU A 411 -9.12 -2.24 53.13
N LYS A 412 -9.52 -2.64 51.90
CA LYS A 412 -10.26 -3.90 51.72
C LYS A 412 -9.39 -5.13 52.01
N LEU A 413 -8.13 -5.14 51.54
CA LEU A 413 -7.16 -6.20 51.79
C LEU A 413 -6.91 -6.31 53.30
N LYS A 414 -6.66 -5.19 53.99
CA LYS A 414 -6.49 -5.12 55.42
C LYS A 414 -7.69 -5.69 56.19
N LYS A 415 -8.93 -5.40 55.78
CA LYS A 415 -10.14 -5.92 56.37
C LYS A 415 -10.33 -7.44 56.19
N LYS A 416 -9.67 -8.01 55.17
CA LYS A 416 -9.71 -9.43 54.84
C LYS A 416 -8.53 -10.21 55.45
N ASP A 417 -7.64 -9.56 56.19
CA ASP A 417 -6.39 -10.13 56.72
C ASP A 417 -5.43 -10.59 55.57
N GLU A 418 -5.55 -9.98 54.39
CA GLU A 418 -4.65 -10.22 53.28
C GLU A 418 -3.46 -9.22 53.32
N PRO A 419 -2.29 -9.55 52.75
CA PRO A 419 -1.15 -8.63 52.67
C PRO A 419 -1.54 -7.28 52.00
N TYR A 420 -1.19 -6.17 52.63
CA TYR A 420 -1.48 -4.82 52.15
C TYR A 420 -0.24 -3.92 52.24
N ASP A 421 -0.16 -2.93 51.34
CA ASP A 421 0.89 -1.92 51.36
C ASP A 421 0.40 -0.64 52.06
N SER A 422 1.30 0.00 52.79
CA SER A 422 1.01 1.26 53.49
C SER A 422 1.42 2.51 52.72
N ILE A 423 2.24 2.35 51.68
CA ILE A 423 2.80 3.44 50.88
C ILE A 423 2.35 3.27 49.41
N TYR A 424 1.84 4.33 48.84
CA TYR A 424 1.47 4.29 47.41
C TYR A 424 2.71 3.95 46.56
N PRO A 425 2.67 2.91 45.72
CA PRO A 425 3.82 2.45 44.99
C PRO A 425 4.24 3.47 43.93
N VAL A 426 5.50 3.81 43.89
CA VAL A 426 6.11 4.55 42.78
C VAL A 426 6.11 3.62 41.54
N LYS A 427 5.63 4.11 40.44
CA LYS A 427 5.63 3.35 39.18
C LYS A 427 7.08 3.03 38.79
N PRO A 428 7.44 1.75 38.68
CA PRO A 428 8.80 1.38 38.36
C PRO A 428 9.13 1.71 36.90
N LEU A 429 10.41 1.77 36.59
CA LEU A 429 10.89 1.76 35.22
C LEU A 429 10.60 0.37 34.63
N GLU A 430 9.91 0.30 33.51
CA GLU A 430 9.51 -0.94 32.82
C GLU A 430 10.20 -1.03 31.44
N PRO A 431 11.42 -1.58 31.36
CA PRO A 431 12.08 -1.81 30.08
C PRO A 431 11.32 -2.83 29.23
N LYS A 432 11.36 -2.65 27.92
CA LYS A 432 10.85 -3.64 26.99
C LYS A 432 11.99 -4.51 26.48
N TYR A 433 11.85 -5.81 26.65
CA TYR A 433 12.82 -6.80 26.23
C TYR A 433 12.34 -7.50 24.95
N ASN A 434 13.14 -7.43 23.88
CA ASN A 434 12.87 -8.19 22.65
C ASN A 434 13.42 -9.62 22.80
N VAL A 435 12.89 -10.35 23.75
CA VAL A 435 13.27 -11.74 24.05
C VAL A 435 12.02 -12.57 24.26
N SER A 436 12.03 -13.80 23.76
CA SER A 436 10.98 -14.79 23.96
C SER A 436 11.56 -16.09 24.53
N SER A 437 10.69 -17.01 24.94
CA SER A 437 11.11 -18.35 25.39
C SER A 437 11.83 -19.17 24.31
N SER A 438 11.71 -18.80 23.04
CA SER A 438 12.45 -19.41 21.93
C SER A 438 13.16 -18.32 21.13
N MET A 439 14.46 -18.47 20.88
CA MET A 439 15.29 -17.47 20.22
C MET A 439 16.15 -18.08 19.11
N ASP A 440 16.37 -17.29 18.09
CA ASP A 440 17.26 -17.66 16.98
C ASP A 440 18.75 -17.46 17.39
N PRO A 441 19.68 -18.36 17.02
CA PRO A 441 21.07 -18.31 17.50
C PRO A 441 21.88 -17.11 17.00
N HIS A 442 21.43 -16.44 15.95
CA HIS A 442 22.11 -15.27 15.36
C HIS A 442 21.57 -13.92 15.85
N ARG A 443 20.57 -13.92 16.75
CA ARG A 443 19.94 -12.69 17.26
C ARG A 443 20.54 -12.26 18.59
N SER A 444 20.58 -10.95 18.76
CA SER A 444 20.87 -10.32 20.05
C SER A 444 19.56 -9.95 20.78
N ILE A 445 19.66 -9.78 22.08
CA ILE A 445 18.55 -9.29 22.90
C ILE A 445 18.61 -7.76 22.89
N LEU A 446 17.53 -7.13 22.40
CA LEU A 446 17.35 -5.69 22.44
C LEU A 446 16.54 -5.30 23.67
N ILE A 447 16.97 -4.23 24.34
CA ILE A 447 16.30 -3.68 25.51
C ILE A 447 15.99 -2.21 25.22
N GLU A 448 14.70 -1.88 25.18
CA GLU A 448 14.22 -0.50 24.99
C GLU A 448 13.80 0.09 26.34
N MET A 449 14.41 1.18 26.73
CA MET A 449 14.04 1.94 27.92
C MET A 449 12.93 2.94 27.58
N PRO A 450 11.90 3.08 28.42
CA PRO A 450 10.83 4.07 28.20
C PRO A 450 11.32 5.51 28.29
N THR A 451 12.38 5.73 29.07
CA THR A 451 13.03 7.02 29.31
C THR A 451 14.55 6.87 29.22
N PRO A 452 15.32 7.93 28.94
CA PRO A 452 16.80 7.87 28.94
C PRO A 452 17.33 7.47 30.33
N LEU A 453 18.40 6.64 30.35
CA LEU A 453 19.02 6.21 31.59
C LEU A 453 20.00 7.27 32.11
N ALA A 454 19.96 7.46 33.44
CA ALA A 454 20.98 8.18 34.20
C ALA A 454 22.09 7.24 34.67
N SER A 455 21.73 6.01 35.05
CA SER A 455 22.69 5.01 35.54
C SER A 455 22.34 3.62 35.04
N LEU A 456 23.37 2.84 34.82
CA LEU A 456 23.30 1.46 34.35
C LEU A 456 24.33 0.63 35.13
N ASP A 457 23.87 -0.38 35.86
CA ASP A 457 24.73 -1.34 36.53
C ASP A 457 24.80 -2.64 35.69
N THR A 458 25.91 -2.82 34.98
CA THR A 458 26.15 -4.02 34.16
C THR A 458 26.46 -5.26 35.03
N ALA A 459 26.88 -5.08 36.29
CA ALA A 459 27.15 -6.17 37.19
C ALA A 459 25.88 -6.87 37.65
N ALA A 460 24.75 -6.15 37.64
CA ALA A 460 23.41 -6.62 37.96
C ALA A 460 22.73 -7.39 36.80
N ILE A 461 23.40 -7.57 35.66
CA ILE A 461 22.91 -8.35 34.55
C ILE A 461 23.61 -9.71 34.54
N HIS A 462 22.82 -10.77 34.51
CA HIS A 462 23.34 -12.14 34.59
C HIS A 462 22.77 -12.98 33.45
N LEU A 463 23.66 -13.67 32.74
CA LEU A 463 23.27 -14.66 31.75
C LEU A 463 23.81 -16.02 32.18
N TYR A 464 22.91 -16.99 32.27
CA TYR A 464 23.25 -18.37 32.60
C TYR A 464 22.95 -19.30 31.44
N THR A 465 23.77 -20.31 31.22
CA THR A 465 23.54 -21.41 30.26
C THR A 465 23.41 -22.71 31.04
N LYS A 466 22.49 -23.57 30.62
CA LYS A 466 22.26 -24.88 31.23
C LYS A 466 23.11 -25.94 30.51
N ILE A 467 23.91 -26.65 31.30
CA ILE A 467 24.68 -27.80 30.81
C ILE A 467 24.24 -28.98 31.68
N ASP A 468 23.69 -30.00 31.08
CA ASP A 468 23.00 -31.11 31.75
C ASP A 468 21.91 -30.64 32.71
N THR A 469 22.16 -30.67 34.01
CA THR A 469 21.18 -30.25 35.03
C THR A 469 21.58 -28.98 35.78
N LEU A 470 22.77 -28.41 35.49
CA LEU A 470 23.35 -27.29 36.23
C LEU A 470 23.37 -26.01 35.35
N TRP A 471 23.24 -24.88 36.04
CA TRP A 471 23.34 -23.57 35.41
C TRP A 471 24.74 -23.00 35.65
N TYR A 472 25.36 -22.54 34.52
CA TYR A 472 26.70 -21.92 34.53
C TYR A 472 26.59 -20.50 34.00
N ARG A 473 27.43 -19.60 34.50
CA ARG A 473 27.48 -18.22 33.97
C ARG A 473 28.01 -18.25 32.55
N ALA A 474 27.26 -17.63 31.65
CA ALA A 474 27.64 -17.45 30.25
C ALA A 474 28.27 -16.06 30.03
N SER A 475 29.21 -15.98 29.10
CA SER A 475 29.75 -14.70 28.66
C SER A 475 28.80 -13.98 27.72
N TYR A 476 28.76 -12.67 27.85
CA TYR A 476 28.01 -11.79 26.96
C TYR A 476 28.71 -10.45 26.85
N ASP A 477 28.38 -9.71 25.79
CA ASP A 477 28.70 -8.31 25.60
C ASP A 477 27.41 -7.48 25.73
N PHE A 478 27.48 -6.38 26.50
CA PHE A 478 26.35 -5.51 26.75
C PHE A 478 26.72 -4.05 26.51
N GLY A 479 25.98 -3.36 25.65
CA GLY A 479 26.29 -1.98 25.32
C GLY A 479 25.10 -1.25 24.72
N ARG A 480 25.32 0.03 24.43
CA ARG A 480 24.34 0.82 23.67
C ARG A 480 24.28 0.32 22.24
N LYS A 481 23.07 0.23 21.69
CA LYS A 481 22.87 -0.13 20.28
C LYS A 481 23.20 1.05 19.36
N ASP A 482 22.92 2.26 19.80
CA ASP A 482 23.05 3.50 19.04
C ASP A 482 23.49 4.68 19.93
N SER A 483 23.46 5.88 19.41
CA SER A 483 23.83 7.10 20.14
C SER A 483 22.79 7.53 21.20
N THR A 484 21.61 6.92 21.24
CA THR A 484 20.57 7.22 22.25
C THR A 484 20.89 6.59 23.59
N LEU A 485 20.28 7.10 24.66
CA LEU A 485 20.38 6.57 26.02
C LEU A 485 19.24 5.59 26.35
N ARG A 486 18.56 5.07 25.33
CA ARG A 486 17.35 4.25 25.51
C ARG A 486 17.46 2.85 24.91
N TYR A 487 18.31 2.64 23.92
CA TYR A 487 18.42 1.35 23.24
C TYR A 487 19.72 0.66 23.59
N TYR A 488 19.58 -0.54 24.13
CA TYR A 488 20.68 -1.38 24.57
C TYR A 488 20.60 -2.74 23.90
N GLU A 489 21.74 -3.38 23.74
CA GLU A 489 21.86 -4.69 23.12
C GLU A 489 22.74 -5.61 23.97
N LEU A 490 22.25 -6.84 24.19
CA LEU A 490 23.00 -7.92 24.79
C LEU A 490 23.30 -8.95 23.71
N ARG A 491 24.59 -9.16 23.45
CA ARG A 491 25.14 -10.13 22.51
C ARG A 491 25.77 -11.27 23.28
N ALA A 492 25.50 -12.50 22.88
CA ALA A 492 26.13 -13.68 23.44
C ALA A 492 26.37 -14.72 22.34
N ASP A 493 27.27 -15.65 22.60
CA ASP A 493 27.49 -16.81 21.73
C ASP A 493 26.41 -17.86 22.03
N TRP A 494 25.25 -17.67 21.40
CA TRP A 494 24.08 -18.52 21.60
C TRP A 494 24.28 -19.90 20.99
N GLN A 495 24.60 -20.90 21.83
CA GLN A 495 24.77 -22.27 21.35
C GLN A 495 23.43 -22.89 20.97
N PRO A 496 23.29 -23.43 19.74
CA PRO A 496 22.05 -24.04 19.29
C PRO A 496 21.59 -25.18 20.22
N SER A 497 20.28 -25.31 20.38
CA SER A 497 19.59 -26.30 21.21
C SER A 497 19.84 -26.20 22.72
N ARG A 498 20.53 -25.15 23.19
CA ARG A 498 20.76 -24.91 24.62
C ARG A 498 19.71 -24.03 25.26
N GLU A 499 19.58 -24.19 26.55
CA GLU A 499 18.73 -23.35 27.40
C GLU A 499 19.58 -22.28 28.10
N TYR A 500 19.06 -21.07 28.16
CA TYR A 500 19.65 -19.92 28.83
C TYR A 500 18.64 -19.30 29.79
N SER A 501 19.13 -18.61 30.84
CA SER A 501 18.34 -17.74 31.71
C SER A 501 18.96 -16.36 31.73
N LEU A 502 18.22 -15.36 31.31
CA LEU A 502 18.57 -13.95 31.48
C LEU A 502 17.92 -13.48 32.78
N GLU A 503 18.74 -13.02 33.72
CA GLU A 503 18.32 -12.51 35.02
C GLU A 503 18.91 -11.12 35.22
N ILE A 504 18.06 -10.16 35.57
CA ILE A 504 18.47 -8.78 35.81
C ILE A 504 17.94 -8.39 37.18
N ASP A 505 18.84 -7.96 38.06
CA ASP A 505 18.50 -7.57 39.40
C ASP A 505 17.68 -6.27 39.44
N SER A 506 16.94 -6.05 40.53
CA SER A 506 16.25 -4.77 40.69
C SER A 506 17.24 -3.62 40.75
N ALA A 507 16.82 -2.44 40.27
CA ALA A 507 17.64 -1.23 40.20
C ALA A 507 18.89 -1.33 39.26
N ALA A 508 18.99 -2.36 38.42
CA ALA A 508 20.02 -2.41 37.38
C ALA A 508 19.97 -1.22 36.41
N PHE A 509 18.77 -0.68 36.20
CA PHE A 509 18.52 0.50 35.35
C PHE A 509 17.85 1.59 36.19
N ILE A 510 18.42 2.79 36.13
CA ILE A 510 17.86 3.99 36.78
C ILE A 510 17.75 5.07 35.69
N ASP A 511 16.55 5.62 35.52
CA ASP A 511 16.31 6.66 34.52
C ASP A 511 16.69 8.06 35.05
N ILE A 512 16.64 9.05 34.16
CA ILE A 512 16.96 10.47 34.49
C ILE A 512 15.99 11.09 35.52
N TYR A 513 14.88 10.45 35.85
CA TYR A 513 13.90 10.88 36.86
C TYR A 513 14.01 10.11 38.17
N GLY A 514 14.97 9.20 38.26
CA GLY A 514 15.22 8.38 39.45
C GLY A 514 14.29 7.17 39.57
N LEU A 515 13.53 6.82 38.53
CA LEU A 515 12.75 5.58 38.51
C LEU A 515 13.68 4.40 38.34
N VAL A 516 13.44 3.35 39.11
CA VAL A 516 14.26 2.14 39.12
C VAL A 516 13.55 0.97 38.46
N SER A 517 14.30 0.11 37.80
CA SER A 517 13.79 -1.14 37.22
C SER A 517 13.48 -2.19 38.31
N LYS A 518 12.47 -3.02 38.07
CA LYS A 518 12.24 -4.23 38.81
C LYS A 518 13.19 -5.34 38.36
N GLU A 519 13.27 -6.39 39.14
CA GLU A 519 13.91 -7.66 38.76
C GLU A 519 13.24 -8.20 37.46
N TYR A 520 14.03 -8.81 36.62
CA TYR A 520 13.55 -9.46 35.40
C TYR A 520 14.21 -10.81 35.24
N LYS A 521 13.42 -11.83 34.89
CA LYS A 521 13.91 -13.18 34.63
C LYS A 521 13.19 -13.78 33.44
N GLN A 522 13.95 -14.28 32.47
CA GLN A 522 13.43 -14.92 31.28
C GLN A 522 14.27 -16.14 30.90
N GLY A 523 13.60 -17.30 30.85
CA GLY A 523 14.16 -18.51 30.26
C GLY A 523 14.11 -18.45 28.75
N ILE A 524 15.20 -18.85 28.11
CA ILE A 524 15.41 -18.79 26.66
C ILE A 524 15.87 -20.15 26.18
N LYS A 525 15.18 -20.73 25.20
CA LYS A 525 15.63 -21.92 24.48
C LYS A 525 16.11 -21.49 23.10
N VAL A 526 17.39 -21.69 22.81
CA VAL A 526 17.95 -21.42 21.48
C VAL A 526 17.53 -22.53 20.53
N LYS A 527 17.01 -22.16 19.35
CA LYS A 527 16.59 -23.10 18.34
C LYS A 527 17.76 -23.93 17.80
N SER A 528 17.46 -25.12 17.30
CA SER A 528 18.44 -25.98 16.63
C SER A 528 18.80 -25.40 15.26
N LEU A 529 20.02 -25.66 14.78
CA LEU A 529 20.38 -25.38 13.39
C LEU A 529 19.52 -26.18 12.40
N ASP A 530 19.05 -27.34 12.84
CA ASP A 530 18.13 -28.19 12.09
C ASP A 530 16.75 -27.56 11.81
N ASP A 531 16.40 -26.49 12.52
CA ASP A 531 15.13 -25.77 12.34
C ASP A 531 15.16 -24.81 11.14
N TYR A 532 16.34 -24.61 10.54
CA TYR A 532 16.55 -23.61 9.50
C TYR A 532 16.89 -24.22 8.13
N SER A 533 16.79 -23.38 7.12
CA SER A 533 17.29 -23.61 5.76
C SER A 533 18.41 -22.61 5.45
N THR A 534 19.25 -22.98 4.49
CA THR A 534 20.23 -22.09 3.85
C THR A 534 19.82 -21.85 2.40
N LEU A 535 20.02 -20.63 1.90
CA LEU A 535 19.81 -20.29 0.50
C LEU A 535 21.06 -19.55 -0.02
N VAL A 536 21.64 -20.08 -1.08
CA VAL A 536 22.74 -19.44 -1.81
C VAL A 536 22.23 -19.07 -3.22
N MET A 537 22.26 -17.79 -3.53
CA MET A 537 21.96 -17.28 -4.86
C MET A 537 23.27 -17.01 -5.60
N GLN A 538 23.51 -17.75 -6.69
CA GLN A 538 24.66 -17.54 -7.57
C GLN A 538 24.24 -16.68 -8.74
N MET A 539 24.62 -15.40 -8.71
CA MET A 539 24.24 -14.41 -9.73
C MET A 539 25.20 -14.43 -10.93
N ILE A 540 24.62 -14.27 -12.10
CA ILE A 540 25.34 -14.16 -13.40
C ILE A 540 24.91 -12.84 -14.05
N GLY A 541 25.86 -12.20 -14.76
CA GLY A 541 25.59 -10.94 -15.46
C GLY A 541 25.73 -9.70 -14.55
N MET A 542 26.46 -9.84 -13.45
CA MET A 542 26.84 -8.70 -12.61
C MET A 542 27.89 -7.85 -13.33
N SER A 543 27.73 -6.53 -13.25
CA SER A 543 28.80 -5.57 -13.49
C SER A 543 29.68 -5.49 -12.23
N ASP A 544 30.84 -4.83 -12.30
CA ASP A 544 31.75 -4.61 -11.17
C ASP A 544 31.15 -3.78 -10.00
N THR A 545 29.86 -3.52 -10.05
CA THR A 545 29.12 -2.73 -9.06
C THR A 545 28.74 -3.59 -7.85
N SER A 546 28.69 -2.99 -6.67
CA SER A 546 28.14 -3.60 -5.46
C SER A 546 26.69 -4.00 -5.68
N VAL A 547 26.36 -5.26 -5.41
CA VAL A 547 24.98 -5.75 -5.50
C VAL A 547 24.50 -6.13 -4.12
N VAL A 548 23.35 -5.59 -3.75
CA VAL A 548 22.64 -5.95 -2.52
C VAL A 548 21.48 -6.87 -2.86
N VAL A 549 21.43 -8.03 -2.19
CA VAL A 549 20.42 -9.05 -2.39
C VAL A 549 19.52 -9.13 -1.16
N GLN A 550 18.24 -9.12 -1.38
CA GLN A 550 17.21 -9.14 -0.34
C GLN A 550 16.34 -10.38 -0.45
N LEU A 551 16.19 -11.09 0.67
CA LEU A 551 15.22 -12.15 0.84
C LEU A 551 13.91 -11.54 1.34
N LEU A 552 12.81 -11.77 0.62
CA LEU A 552 11.51 -11.16 0.86
C LEU A 552 10.48 -12.19 1.30
N ASP A 553 9.54 -11.79 2.15
CA ASP A 553 8.34 -12.54 2.44
C ASP A 553 7.24 -12.33 1.36
N LYS A 554 6.07 -12.97 1.53
CA LYS A 554 4.92 -12.83 0.63
C LYS A 554 4.31 -11.41 0.59
N SER A 555 4.65 -10.57 1.55
CA SER A 555 4.21 -9.17 1.64
C SER A 555 5.26 -8.19 1.13
N GLU A 556 6.36 -8.71 0.54
CA GLU A 556 7.54 -7.94 0.11
C GLU A 556 8.30 -7.26 1.26
N ASN A 557 8.14 -7.70 2.50
CA ASN A 557 9.00 -7.23 3.58
C ASN A 557 10.36 -7.91 3.48
N VAL A 558 11.41 -7.14 3.71
CA VAL A 558 12.78 -7.65 3.74
C VAL A 558 12.98 -8.47 5.02
N VAL A 559 13.21 -9.77 4.85
CA VAL A 559 13.50 -10.71 5.94
C VAL A 559 14.98 -10.70 6.26
N GLN A 560 15.82 -10.76 5.23
CA GLN A 560 17.27 -10.64 5.32
C GLN A 560 17.82 -9.86 4.13
N GLN A 561 18.94 -9.23 4.33
CA GLN A 561 19.67 -8.49 3.30
C GLN A 561 21.16 -8.84 3.41
N VAL A 562 21.77 -9.15 2.28
CA VAL A 562 23.19 -9.46 2.19
C VAL A 562 23.80 -8.73 0.99
N LYS A 563 25.07 -8.38 1.10
CA LYS A 563 25.86 -7.90 -0.02
C LYS A 563 26.42 -9.12 -0.76
N ALA A 564 26.35 -9.11 -2.08
CA ALA A 564 26.94 -10.17 -2.89
C ALA A 564 28.47 -10.18 -2.76
N GLU A 565 29.01 -11.37 -2.70
CA GLU A 565 30.46 -11.59 -2.73
C GLU A 565 31.03 -11.33 -4.14
N SER A 566 32.35 -11.24 -4.23
CA SER A 566 33.04 -10.98 -5.51
C SER A 566 32.86 -12.09 -6.55
N ASP A 567 32.54 -13.29 -6.12
CA ASP A 567 32.22 -14.44 -7.00
C ASP A 567 30.75 -14.46 -7.48
N GLY A 568 29.98 -13.46 -7.11
CA GLY A 568 28.56 -13.34 -7.43
C GLY A 568 27.63 -14.16 -6.53
N SER A 569 28.13 -14.74 -5.45
CA SER A 569 27.31 -15.46 -4.50
C SER A 569 26.68 -14.54 -3.45
N ALA A 570 25.44 -14.83 -3.07
CA ALA A 570 24.75 -14.20 -1.95
C ALA A 570 24.15 -15.28 -1.06
N SER A 571 24.65 -15.40 0.17
CA SER A 571 24.31 -16.48 1.09
C SER A 571 23.41 -15.99 2.21
N PHE A 572 22.27 -16.63 2.37
CA PHE A 572 21.29 -16.40 3.43
C PHE A 572 21.28 -17.61 4.38
N TYR A 573 21.54 -17.35 5.64
CA TYR A 573 21.57 -18.36 6.70
C TYR A 573 20.40 -18.17 7.65
N TYR A 574 20.09 -19.21 8.42
CA TYR A 574 19.04 -19.18 9.46
C TYR A 574 17.67 -18.80 8.93
N ILE A 575 17.32 -19.25 7.72
CA ILE A 575 16.01 -19.00 7.12
C ILE A 575 14.99 -19.93 7.76
N ASN A 576 13.91 -19.37 8.34
CA ASN A 576 12.81 -20.18 8.82
C ASN A 576 12.10 -20.87 7.65
N PRO A 577 11.53 -22.09 7.84
CA PRO A 577 10.76 -22.75 6.80
C PRO A 577 9.61 -21.86 6.28
N GLY A 578 9.49 -21.76 4.96
CA GLY A 578 8.50 -20.88 4.33
C GLY A 578 8.73 -20.70 2.83
N VAL A 579 7.89 -19.85 2.24
CA VAL A 579 8.02 -19.45 0.84
C VAL A 579 8.54 -18.02 0.79
N TYR A 580 9.61 -17.83 0.05
CA TYR A 580 10.34 -16.58 -0.06
C TYR A 580 10.50 -16.14 -1.52
N TYR A 581 10.88 -14.89 -1.68
CA TYR A 581 11.20 -14.27 -2.95
C TYR A 581 12.54 -13.55 -2.84
N VAL A 582 13.22 -13.34 -3.97
CA VAL A 582 14.51 -12.68 -3.98
C VAL A 582 14.47 -11.46 -4.89
N ARG A 583 14.95 -10.35 -4.37
CA ARG A 583 15.18 -9.10 -5.09
C ARG A 583 16.63 -8.68 -4.94
N ALA A 584 17.21 -8.11 -5.97
CA ALA A 584 18.53 -7.50 -5.91
C ALA A 584 18.48 -6.08 -6.44
N PHE A 585 19.36 -5.22 -5.96
CA PHE A 585 19.58 -3.91 -6.55
C PHE A 585 21.07 -3.58 -6.64
N MET A 586 21.40 -2.74 -7.63
CA MET A 586 22.75 -2.28 -7.89
C MET A 586 23.05 -1.07 -6.99
N ASP A 587 23.67 -1.31 -5.84
CA ASP A 587 24.07 -0.29 -4.87
C ASP A 587 25.32 0.44 -5.39
N ARG A 588 25.11 1.56 -6.10
CA ARG A 588 26.21 2.30 -6.79
C ARG A 588 27.10 3.05 -5.83
N ASN A 589 26.57 3.53 -4.72
CA ASN A 589 27.31 4.33 -3.74
C ASN A 589 27.77 3.50 -2.52
N GLY A 590 27.39 2.22 -2.41
CA GLY A 590 27.81 1.32 -1.36
C GLY A 590 27.17 1.55 0.01
N ASN A 591 26.02 2.27 0.05
CA ASN A 591 25.33 2.60 1.31
C ASN A 591 24.39 1.49 1.81
N GLY A 592 24.14 0.45 1.01
CA GLY A 592 23.26 -0.68 1.35
C GLY A 592 21.77 -0.37 1.30
N ILE A 593 21.39 0.79 0.77
CA ILE A 593 20.00 1.24 0.63
C ILE A 593 19.77 1.58 -0.83
N TRP A 594 18.59 1.23 -1.36
CA TRP A 594 18.21 1.60 -2.71
C TRP A 594 18.01 3.12 -2.82
N ASP A 595 18.64 3.76 -3.80
CA ASP A 595 18.57 5.18 -4.04
C ASP A 595 17.77 5.52 -5.30
N THR A 596 16.93 6.57 -5.17
CA THR A 596 16.11 7.12 -6.25
C THR A 596 16.94 7.96 -7.22
N GLY A 597 16.35 8.29 -8.38
CA GLY A 597 16.97 9.18 -9.36
C GLY A 597 16.79 10.66 -9.05
N LEU A 598 17.53 11.49 -9.81
CA LEU A 598 17.46 12.95 -9.81
C LEU A 598 17.52 13.44 -11.26
N TYR A 599 16.43 14.01 -11.76
CA TYR A 599 16.31 14.42 -13.17
C TYR A 599 17.29 15.53 -13.54
N ASP A 600 17.38 16.57 -12.70
CA ASP A 600 18.23 17.74 -12.96
C ASP A 600 19.75 17.41 -12.95
N GLU A 601 20.14 16.33 -12.28
CA GLU A 601 21.52 15.84 -12.22
C GLU A 601 21.77 14.67 -13.18
N ASP A 602 20.75 14.31 -13.96
CA ASP A 602 20.80 13.19 -14.90
C ASP A 602 21.12 11.85 -14.25
N VAL A 603 20.67 11.67 -13.02
CA VAL A 603 20.88 10.44 -12.26
C VAL A 603 19.65 9.54 -12.36
N GLN A 604 19.84 8.36 -12.97
CA GLN A 604 18.82 7.30 -12.97
C GLN A 604 18.73 6.61 -11.60
N PRO A 605 17.53 6.13 -11.18
CA PRO A 605 17.41 5.30 -9.99
C PRO A 605 18.28 4.04 -10.09
N GLU A 606 18.63 3.47 -8.96
CA GLU A 606 19.36 2.21 -8.91
C GLU A 606 18.56 1.07 -9.51
N ASP A 607 19.24 0.23 -10.27
CA ASP A 607 18.62 -0.88 -10.99
C ASP A 607 18.18 -1.98 -10.06
N VAL A 608 16.90 -2.37 -10.16
CA VAL A 608 16.28 -3.46 -9.39
C VAL A 608 16.02 -4.65 -10.29
N TYR A 609 16.21 -5.84 -9.74
CA TYR A 609 15.95 -7.13 -10.38
C TYR A 609 15.20 -8.05 -9.44
N TYR A 610 14.34 -8.91 -9.98
CA TYR A 610 13.65 -9.96 -9.25
C TYR A 610 13.99 -11.34 -9.81
N TYR A 611 14.19 -12.29 -8.90
CA TYR A 611 14.14 -13.69 -9.27
C TYR A 611 12.68 -14.07 -9.54
N ASN A 612 12.38 -14.53 -10.75
CA ASN A 612 10.99 -14.64 -11.25
C ASN A 612 10.16 -15.78 -10.66
N ARG A 613 10.69 -16.51 -9.66
CA ARG A 613 10.03 -17.64 -9.02
C ARG A 613 10.04 -17.49 -7.51
N SER A 614 9.04 -18.07 -6.86
CA SER A 614 9.06 -18.28 -5.42
C SER A 614 10.03 -19.42 -5.06
N ILE A 615 10.62 -19.34 -3.88
CA ILE A 615 11.58 -20.30 -3.34
C ILE A 615 11.00 -20.91 -2.08
N GLU A 616 10.77 -22.22 -2.09
CA GLU A 616 10.36 -22.95 -0.89
C GLU A 616 11.60 -23.34 -0.09
N CYS A 617 11.71 -22.82 1.13
CA CYS A 617 12.75 -23.18 2.10
C CYS A 617 12.16 -24.14 3.14
N LYS A 618 12.75 -25.33 3.28
CA LYS A 618 12.37 -26.32 4.31
C LYS A 618 13.50 -26.49 5.30
N ALA A 619 13.17 -26.84 6.54
CA ALA A 619 14.15 -27.12 7.55
C ALA A 619 15.17 -28.17 7.07
N LYS A 620 16.43 -27.98 7.39
CA LYS A 620 17.60 -28.79 6.99
C LYS A 620 17.90 -28.79 5.48
N TRP A 621 17.28 -27.90 4.69
CA TRP A 621 17.60 -27.80 3.27
C TRP A 621 18.63 -26.71 2.99
N ASP A 622 19.62 -27.08 2.19
CA ASP A 622 20.59 -26.17 1.60
C ASP A 622 20.25 -26.00 0.12
N ASN A 623 19.72 -24.84 -0.22
CA ASN A 623 19.32 -24.50 -1.57
C ASN A 623 20.41 -23.68 -2.25
N THR A 624 20.87 -24.10 -3.43
CA THR A 624 21.75 -23.29 -4.29
C THR A 624 21.05 -23.07 -5.62
N LEU A 625 20.82 -21.81 -5.98
CA LEU A 625 20.11 -21.42 -7.19
C LEU A 625 20.98 -20.49 -8.04
N GLN A 626 20.97 -20.72 -9.34
CA GLN A 626 21.58 -19.81 -10.31
C GLN A 626 20.55 -18.77 -10.75
N TRP A 627 21.00 -17.52 -10.86
CA TRP A 627 20.16 -16.41 -11.28
C TRP A 627 20.88 -15.52 -12.28
N ASN A 628 20.43 -15.56 -13.53
CA ASN A 628 20.86 -14.58 -14.53
C ASN A 628 19.94 -13.35 -14.44
N LEU A 629 20.50 -12.21 -14.06
CA LEU A 629 19.77 -10.96 -13.84
C LEU A 629 19.12 -10.41 -15.12
N THR A 630 19.66 -10.75 -16.28
CA THR A 630 19.21 -10.26 -17.60
C THR A 630 18.44 -11.29 -18.41
N GLU A 631 18.14 -12.47 -17.86
CA GLU A 631 17.42 -13.55 -18.57
C GLU A 631 16.03 -13.13 -19.03
N PHE A 632 15.33 -12.37 -18.21
CA PHE A 632 13.99 -11.89 -18.49
C PHE A 632 13.98 -10.37 -18.64
N LYS A 633 13.12 -9.86 -19.54
CA LYS A 633 12.82 -8.42 -19.62
C LYS A 633 12.24 -7.95 -18.28
N ARG A 634 12.53 -6.71 -17.87
CA ARG A 634 12.19 -6.21 -16.52
C ARG A 634 10.72 -6.34 -16.15
N TYR A 635 9.81 -6.10 -17.07
CA TYR A 635 8.38 -6.24 -16.86
C TYR A 635 7.89 -7.69 -16.66
N LEU A 636 8.76 -8.69 -16.88
CA LEU A 636 8.50 -10.11 -16.65
C LEU A 636 9.24 -10.69 -15.43
N GLN A 637 10.05 -9.90 -14.74
CA GLN A 637 10.89 -10.42 -13.65
C GLN A 637 10.12 -10.56 -12.34
N LYS A 638 9.22 -9.62 -12.02
CA LYS A 638 8.49 -9.67 -10.76
C LYS A 638 7.52 -10.86 -10.73
N PRO A 639 7.61 -11.75 -9.71
CA PRO A 639 6.65 -12.86 -9.56
C PRO A 639 5.21 -12.37 -9.45
N GLY A 640 4.29 -13.02 -10.19
CA GLY A 640 2.89 -12.60 -10.23
C GLY A 640 2.18 -12.65 -8.87
N GLU A 641 2.67 -13.48 -7.92
CA GLU A 641 2.15 -13.54 -6.56
C GLU A 641 2.45 -12.26 -5.75
N LEU A 642 3.55 -11.56 -6.08
CA LEU A 642 3.96 -10.31 -5.45
C LEU A 642 3.31 -9.07 -6.08
N VAL A 643 2.82 -9.18 -7.31
CA VAL A 643 2.13 -8.08 -7.98
C VAL A 643 0.84 -7.75 -7.24
N LYS A 644 0.78 -6.54 -6.69
CA LYS A 644 -0.36 -6.07 -5.88
C LYS A 644 -1.55 -5.71 -6.76
N GLN A 645 -1.27 -5.17 -7.93
CA GLN A 645 -2.27 -4.80 -8.90
C GLN A 645 -2.79 -6.03 -9.64
N LYS A 646 -4.07 -6.35 -9.46
CA LYS A 646 -4.69 -7.51 -10.07
C LYS A 646 -5.67 -7.05 -11.15
N ASN A 647 -5.64 -7.72 -12.30
CA ASN A 647 -6.60 -7.49 -13.38
C ASN A 647 -8.04 -7.54 -12.86
N SER A 648 -8.87 -6.60 -13.30
CA SER A 648 -10.26 -6.54 -12.87
C SER A 648 -11.00 -7.85 -13.20
N LYS A 649 -11.67 -8.40 -12.20
CA LYS A 649 -12.45 -9.65 -12.34
C LYS A 649 -13.78 -9.46 -13.08
N SER A 650 -14.10 -8.24 -13.53
CA SER A 650 -15.41 -7.89 -14.07
C SER A 650 -15.75 -8.64 -15.36
N ARG A 651 -14.81 -8.82 -16.27
CA ARG A 651 -15.01 -9.56 -17.53
C ARG A 651 -15.43 -11.02 -17.32
N LYS A 652 -14.82 -11.74 -16.37
CA LYS A 652 -15.17 -13.15 -16.11
C LYS A 652 -16.59 -13.33 -15.58
N LYS A 653 -17.12 -12.36 -14.85
CA LYS A 653 -18.44 -12.43 -14.27
C LYS A 653 -19.55 -12.20 -15.31
N GLN A 654 -19.30 -11.37 -16.32
CA GLN A 654 -20.23 -11.10 -17.41
C GLN A 654 -20.34 -12.28 -18.40
N MET A 655 -19.23 -12.90 -18.79
CA MET A 655 -19.21 -14.04 -19.71
C MET A 655 -20.02 -15.26 -19.23
N ASN A 656 -20.28 -15.40 -17.95
CA ASN A 656 -20.96 -16.56 -17.38
C ASN A 656 -22.45 -16.37 -17.13
N ARG A 657 -23.02 -15.17 -17.34
CA ARG A 657 -24.43 -14.88 -17.02
C ARG A 657 -25.41 -15.82 -17.72
N ASN A 658 -25.24 -16.02 -19.02
CA ASN A 658 -26.10 -16.93 -19.79
C ASN A 658 -25.85 -18.41 -19.46
N ILE A 659 -24.62 -18.78 -19.20
CA ILE A 659 -24.25 -20.12 -18.72
C ILE A 659 -24.90 -20.42 -17.36
N ASP A 660 -24.80 -19.47 -16.43
CA ASP A 660 -25.43 -19.62 -15.11
C ASP A 660 -26.95 -19.62 -15.17
N ARG A 661 -27.54 -18.88 -16.11
CA ARG A 661 -28.97 -18.93 -16.41
C ARG A 661 -29.38 -20.27 -17.00
N ALA A 662 -28.66 -20.77 -17.98
CA ALA A 662 -28.90 -22.07 -18.59
C ALA A 662 -28.89 -23.19 -17.54
N LYS A 663 -27.87 -23.19 -16.65
CA LYS A 663 -27.79 -24.14 -15.54
C LYS A 663 -29.01 -24.08 -14.62
N ARG A 664 -29.49 -22.86 -14.28
CA ARG A 664 -30.70 -22.68 -13.45
C ARG A 664 -31.97 -23.20 -14.13
N LEU A 665 -32.04 -23.11 -15.45
CA LEU A 665 -33.17 -23.56 -16.25
C LEU A 665 -33.07 -25.01 -16.67
N GLY A 666 -31.96 -25.72 -16.37
CA GLY A 666 -31.70 -27.09 -16.82
C GLY A 666 -31.44 -27.19 -18.32
N LEU A 667 -30.98 -26.12 -18.94
CA LEU A 667 -30.68 -25.99 -20.36
C LEU A 667 -29.16 -25.91 -20.60
N GLU A 668 -28.71 -26.24 -21.81
CA GLU A 668 -27.36 -25.98 -22.28
C GLU A 668 -27.39 -24.65 -23.08
N TYR A 669 -26.49 -23.71 -22.70
CA TYR A 669 -26.31 -22.47 -23.45
C TYR A 669 -25.11 -22.60 -24.37
N VAL A 670 -25.36 -22.50 -25.67
CA VAL A 670 -24.34 -22.41 -26.72
C VAL A 670 -24.52 -21.03 -27.38
N LYS A 671 -23.53 -20.16 -27.30
CA LYS A 671 -23.55 -18.91 -28.02
C LYS A 671 -23.47 -19.16 -29.53
N ASP A 672 -24.48 -18.69 -30.28
CA ASP A 672 -24.43 -18.73 -31.73
C ASP A 672 -23.27 -17.83 -32.24
N ILE A 673 -22.18 -18.47 -32.58
CA ILE A 673 -21.03 -17.75 -33.15
C ILE A 673 -21.40 -17.41 -34.60
N LYS A 674 -21.89 -16.22 -34.82
CA LYS A 674 -22.03 -15.69 -36.18
C LYS A 674 -20.63 -15.46 -36.73
N ILE A 675 -20.17 -16.42 -37.54
CA ILE A 675 -18.94 -16.25 -38.35
C ILE A 675 -19.21 -15.07 -39.28
N LYS A 676 -18.63 -13.92 -38.99
CA LYS A 676 -18.61 -12.81 -39.94
C LYS A 676 -17.78 -13.26 -41.15
N LYS A 677 -18.45 -13.36 -42.32
CA LYS A 677 -17.78 -13.47 -43.63
C LYS A 677 -17.07 -12.16 -43.96
#